data_75ae65aa30a58859f8494126642c715f
#
_entry.id   75ae65aa30a58859f8494126642c715f
#
_cell.length_a   1.000
_cell.length_b   1.000
_cell.length_c   1.000
_cell.angle_alpha   90.00
_cell.angle_beta   90.00
_cell.angle_gamma   90.00
#
_symmetry.space_group_name_H-M   'P 1'
#
loop_
_entity.id
_entity.type
_entity.pdbx_description
1 polymer ?
#
loop_
_entity_poly.entity_id
_entity_poly.type
_entity_poly.pdbx_seq_one_letter_code
_entity_poly.pdbx_strand_id
1 'polypeptide(L)'
;MSANPIKAVYDQANRTLQAGDADEAELICRRALPHVGRDPNIICLMGEICLRQRRLQEAKSLYGEVLGKFEGFPRALEGLGLALLADKDAAEASKYLAKASAAAPQRSKTRMALARALAESGHIAESEKTIKEALELDPRQSDLNQAELALAGGDMEEAEKTLRKILSQDPNDIKALRLLSSIAVEASRFRPARKMLEHAVEVQPGFIAGWNDLANLLMKQDRYDEALKAVQRAIEIDPKMVHSWVVKGNILTRAQRNEESLEAYGQALELSPRSAGALSGMGHVLKTIGRQQESIDAYRKCIRNHPAYGEAYWSLANLKTFEFDENEVKVMQQMIEDKGLADEPRVNFCLALGKHFENEKDYDRAFEHYRRGNDLRRQNEIYDPVQTQVVHDRIIEVFNQEFLDEREGWGDPDPAPIFVVGLPRSGSTLIEQILASHSMVEGTMELPDLSRVIAELTRQSPGRVEYPEAVENVDKDAARAMGEAYLQTTMRYRTGSPYFIDKMPNNFSSVGLLQVILPNAKIIDARRHPLDSCLGSYKQLFFKGQSFTYDQFELGHYYLQYRRIMEHWREVLPGKVLDVHYENMVLDQENQTRRLLEYCGLPWEDQCLRFYETERAINTASSEQVRQPIYTKALNFWRHYERHLGELIETLEPLLKELPEEDQPPAIREP
;
A
#
# COMPACT_ATOMS: atom_id res chain seq x y z
N MET A 1 -53.10 -1.48 27.20
CA MET A 1 -52.57 -2.78 26.76
C MET A 1 -51.22 -2.97 27.46
N SER A 2 -51.12 -3.87 28.45
CA SER A 2 -49.85 -4.14 29.14
C SER A 2 -48.90 -4.82 28.16
N ALA A 3 -47.75 -4.19 27.92
CA ALA A 3 -46.69 -4.78 27.08
C ALA A 3 -46.34 -6.17 27.64
N ASN A 4 -46.28 -7.17 26.76
CA ASN A 4 -45.84 -8.52 27.14
C ASN A 4 -44.42 -8.45 27.72
N PRO A 5 -44.19 -8.75 29.00
CA PRO A 5 -42.88 -8.56 29.64
C PRO A 5 -41.76 -9.37 28.98
N ILE A 6 -42.08 -10.55 28.43
CA ILE A 6 -41.15 -11.40 27.70
C ILE A 6 -40.67 -10.68 26.45
N LYS A 7 -41.57 -10.08 25.67
CA LYS A 7 -41.23 -9.34 24.44
C LYS A 7 -40.34 -8.13 24.75
N ALA A 8 -40.65 -7.38 25.83
CA ALA A 8 -39.87 -6.23 26.21
C ALA A 8 -38.41 -6.59 26.55
N VAL A 9 -38.21 -7.67 27.33
CA VAL A 9 -36.88 -8.20 27.66
C VAL A 9 -36.16 -8.68 26.42
N TYR A 10 -36.82 -9.44 25.55
CA TYR A 10 -36.25 -9.92 24.30
C TYR A 10 -35.79 -8.75 23.43
N ASP A 11 -36.65 -7.76 23.19
CA ASP A 11 -36.35 -6.60 22.35
C ASP A 11 -35.18 -5.75 22.90
N GLN A 12 -35.10 -5.65 24.24
CA GLN A 12 -34.00 -4.94 24.90
C GLN A 12 -32.66 -5.71 24.72
N ALA A 13 -32.62 -6.97 25.14
CA ALA A 13 -31.43 -7.79 25.05
C ALA A 13 -30.94 -7.95 23.56
N ASN A 14 -31.88 -8.10 22.64
CA ASN A 14 -31.53 -8.20 21.21
C ASN A 14 -30.96 -6.88 20.68
N ARG A 15 -31.49 -5.72 21.04
CA ARG A 15 -30.91 -4.41 20.68
C ARG A 15 -29.49 -4.24 21.21
N THR A 16 -29.25 -4.61 22.47
CA THR A 16 -27.94 -4.58 23.10
C THR A 16 -26.95 -5.51 22.39
N LEU A 17 -27.41 -6.72 22.02
CA LEU A 17 -26.62 -7.67 21.23
C LEU A 17 -26.28 -7.14 19.84
N GLN A 18 -27.21 -6.48 19.16
CA GLN A 18 -26.98 -5.85 17.85
C GLN A 18 -26.07 -4.63 17.95
N ALA A 19 -26.05 -3.93 19.10
CA ALA A 19 -25.10 -2.86 19.38
C ALA A 19 -23.67 -3.35 19.68
N GLY A 20 -23.47 -4.70 19.76
CA GLY A 20 -22.14 -5.32 19.96
C GLY A 20 -21.86 -5.70 21.42
N ASP A 21 -22.68 -5.33 22.36
CA ASP A 21 -22.50 -5.64 23.80
C ASP A 21 -23.16 -6.97 24.18
N ALA A 22 -22.40 -8.07 23.92
CA ALA A 22 -22.87 -9.42 24.17
C ALA A 22 -22.95 -9.73 25.68
N ASP A 23 -22.07 -9.13 26.49
CA ASP A 23 -22.02 -9.38 27.94
C ASP A 23 -23.23 -8.74 28.64
N GLU A 24 -23.55 -7.49 28.31
CA GLU A 24 -24.74 -6.82 28.86
C GLU A 24 -26.04 -7.47 28.34
N ALA A 25 -26.07 -7.90 27.06
CA ALA A 25 -27.21 -8.65 26.52
C ALA A 25 -27.44 -9.96 27.28
N GLU A 26 -26.38 -10.69 27.63
CA GLU A 26 -26.45 -11.90 28.46
C GLU A 26 -26.99 -11.56 29.87
N LEU A 27 -26.47 -10.50 30.46
CA LEU A 27 -26.88 -10.06 31.79
C LEU A 27 -28.39 -9.69 31.87
N ILE A 28 -28.88 -9.00 30.84
CA ILE A 28 -30.32 -8.70 30.69
C ILE A 28 -31.12 -9.99 30.63
N CYS A 29 -30.74 -10.97 29.81
CA CYS A 29 -31.42 -12.24 29.72
C CYS A 29 -31.40 -12.99 31.07
N ARG A 30 -30.25 -13.11 31.72
CA ARG A 30 -30.08 -13.81 33.01
C ARG A 30 -30.90 -13.19 34.15
N ARG A 31 -30.95 -11.86 34.22
CA ARG A 31 -31.77 -11.13 35.22
C ARG A 31 -33.27 -11.33 35.02
N ALA A 32 -33.70 -11.52 33.79
CA ALA A 32 -35.11 -11.71 33.47
C ALA A 32 -35.62 -13.14 33.69
N LEU A 33 -34.76 -14.17 33.54
CA LEU A 33 -35.16 -15.58 33.67
C LEU A 33 -35.99 -15.92 34.92
N PRO A 34 -35.70 -15.39 36.14
CA PRO A 34 -36.53 -15.66 37.34
C PRO A 34 -37.95 -15.13 37.21
N HIS A 35 -38.18 -14.11 36.36
CA HIS A 35 -39.48 -13.42 36.24
C HIS A 35 -40.27 -13.88 35.01
N VAL A 36 -39.58 -14.23 33.91
CA VAL A 36 -40.22 -14.64 32.64
C VAL A 36 -40.17 -16.15 32.40
N GLY A 37 -39.56 -16.87 33.32
CA GLY A 37 -39.33 -18.32 33.14
C GLY A 37 -38.32 -18.63 32.02
N ARG A 38 -38.18 -19.91 31.70
CA ARG A 38 -37.32 -20.36 30.61
C ARG A 38 -38.06 -20.31 29.26
N ASP A 39 -38.38 -19.07 28.83
CA ASP A 39 -39.04 -18.83 27.55
C ASP A 39 -38.11 -19.24 26.38
N PRO A 40 -38.61 -19.97 25.38
CA PRO A 40 -37.77 -20.49 24.29
C PRO A 40 -37.10 -19.41 23.47
N ASN A 41 -37.66 -18.21 23.30
CA ASN A 41 -37.04 -17.12 22.57
C ASN A 41 -35.87 -16.50 23.36
N ILE A 42 -36.04 -16.34 24.69
CA ILE A 42 -34.95 -15.84 25.55
C ILE A 42 -33.79 -16.84 25.59
N ILE A 43 -34.08 -18.14 25.73
CA ILE A 43 -33.04 -19.18 25.72
C ILE A 43 -32.34 -19.25 24.36
N CYS A 44 -33.05 -19.13 23.25
CA CYS A 44 -32.43 -19.06 21.93
C CYS A 44 -31.56 -17.79 21.77
N LEU A 45 -31.95 -16.66 22.31
CA LEU A 45 -31.15 -15.43 22.30
C LEU A 45 -29.86 -15.62 23.11
N MET A 46 -29.94 -16.26 24.29
CA MET A 46 -28.74 -16.62 25.05
C MET A 46 -27.83 -17.58 24.29
N GLY A 47 -28.38 -18.56 23.57
CA GLY A 47 -27.62 -19.44 22.66
C GLY A 47 -26.90 -18.65 21.57
N GLU A 48 -27.56 -17.64 20.98
CA GLU A 48 -26.96 -16.75 19.99
C GLU A 48 -25.84 -15.90 20.58
N ILE A 49 -26.00 -15.38 21.79
CA ILE A 49 -24.96 -14.66 22.54
C ILE A 49 -23.74 -15.56 22.75
N CYS A 50 -23.94 -16.79 23.25
CA CYS A 50 -22.88 -17.77 23.47
C CYS A 50 -22.16 -18.11 22.15
N LEU A 51 -22.89 -18.21 21.05
CA LEU A 51 -22.32 -18.50 19.71
C LEU A 51 -21.42 -17.36 19.23
N ARG A 52 -21.83 -16.10 19.41
CA ARG A 52 -21.01 -14.90 19.12
C ARG A 52 -19.75 -14.84 19.99
N GLN A 53 -19.85 -15.25 21.26
CA GLN A 53 -18.73 -15.33 22.20
C GLN A 53 -17.85 -16.59 22.01
N ARG A 54 -18.14 -17.43 21.00
CA ARG A 54 -17.48 -18.73 20.73
C ARG A 54 -17.58 -19.75 21.87
N ARG A 55 -18.58 -19.63 22.75
CA ARG A 55 -18.91 -20.59 23.81
C ARG A 55 -19.79 -21.70 23.24
N LEU A 56 -19.25 -22.49 22.29
CA LEU A 56 -20.01 -23.40 21.42
C LEU A 56 -20.76 -24.49 22.20
N GLN A 57 -20.19 -25.05 23.26
CA GLN A 57 -20.82 -26.14 24.05
C GLN A 57 -22.04 -25.61 24.82
N GLU A 58 -21.94 -24.40 25.40
CA GLU A 58 -23.05 -23.75 26.07
C GLU A 58 -24.16 -23.39 25.05
N ALA A 59 -23.82 -22.88 23.89
CA ALA A 59 -24.78 -22.60 22.83
C ALA A 59 -25.56 -23.87 22.44
N LYS A 60 -24.84 -24.97 22.18
CA LYS A 60 -25.46 -26.27 21.86
C LYS A 60 -26.37 -26.77 22.97
N SER A 61 -25.97 -26.60 24.23
CA SER A 61 -26.79 -26.98 25.41
C SER A 61 -28.10 -26.17 25.49
N LEU A 62 -28.02 -24.84 25.30
CA LEU A 62 -29.18 -23.96 25.35
C LEU A 62 -30.18 -24.25 24.21
N TYR A 63 -29.72 -24.44 23.00
CA TYR A 63 -30.58 -24.80 21.88
C TYR A 63 -31.16 -26.21 22.06
N GLY A 64 -30.37 -27.16 22.56
CA GLY A 64 -30.81 -28.53 22.88
C GLY A 64 -31.91 -28.53 23.94
N GLU A 65 -31.82 -27.69 24.95
CA GLU A 65 -32.89 -27.53 25.97
C GLU A 65 -34.23 -27.09 25.37
N VAL A 66 -34.18 -26.12 24.43
CA VAL A 66 -35.39 -25.67 23.72
C VAL A 66 -35.98 -26.80 22.89
N LEU A 67 -35.12 -27.51 22.12
CA LEU A 67 -35.55 -28.61 21.24
C LEU A 67 -36.07 -29.81 22.03
N GLY A 68 -35.59 -30.06 23.24
CA GLY A 68 -36.11 -31.10 24.14
C GLY A 68 -37.55 -30.86 24.56
N LYS A 69 -38.04 -29.60 24.52
CA LYS A 69 -39.43 -29.22 24.85
C LYS A 69 -40.27 -28.91 23.61
N PHE A 70 -39.61 -28.40 22.57
CA PHE A 70 -40.22 -27.92 21.32
C PHE A 70 -39.41 -28.43 20.12
N GLU A 71 -39.54 -29.67 19.77
CA GLU A 71 -38.69 -30.38 18.80
C GLU A 71 -38.59 -29.68 17.43
N GLY A 72 -39.65 -28.97 16.99
CA GLY A 72 -39.69 -28.24 15.72
C GLY A 72 -39.42 -26.74 15.80
N PHE A 73 -38.86 -26.19 16.93
CA PHE A 73 -38.71 -24.76 17.08
C PHE A 73 -37.67 -24.19 16.13
N PRO A 74 -38.07 -23.39 15.07
CA PRO A 74 -37.18 -23.07 13.96
C PRO A 74 -35.88 -22.37 14.35
N ARG A 75 -35.99 -21.44 15.32
CA ARG A 75 -34.82 -20.67 15.79
C ARG A 75 -33.79 -21.52 16.55
N ALA A 76 -34.29 -22.51 17.32
CA ALA A 76 -33.39 -23.42 18.02
C ALA A 76 -32.74 -24.42 17.07
N LEU A 77 -33.47 -24.91 16.06
CA LEU A 77 -32.93 -25.76 15.00
C LEU A 77 -31.84 -25.05 14.21
N GLU A 78 -32.09 -23.80 13.80
CA GLU A 78 -31.10 -22.96 13.09
C GLU A 78 -29.88 -22.70 13.95
N GLY A 79 -30.08 -22.26 15.21
CA GLY A 79 -29.00 -21.96 16.16
C GLY A 79 -28.14 -23.15 16.49
N LEU A 80 -28.73 -24.34 16.70
CA LEU A 80 -27.99 -25.59 16.94
C LEU A 80 -27.19 -26.00 15.71
N GLY A 81 -27.78 -25.90 14.52
CA GLY A 81 -27.09 -26.17 13.26
C GLY A 81 -25.88 -25.24 13.03
N LEU A 82 -26.04 -23.95 13.32
CA LEU A 82 -24.92 -22.98 13.24
C LEU A 82 -23.83 -23.25 14.29
N ALA A 83 -24.20 -23.67 15.50
CA ALA A 83 -23.26 -24.03 16.55
C ALA A 83 -22.44 -25.28 16.19
N LEU A 84 -23.09 -26.29 15.60
CA LEU A 84 -22.45 -27.50 15.11
C LEU A 84 -21.50 -27.21 13.93
N LEU A 85 -21.91 -26.34 13.01
CA LEU A 85 -21.08 -25.91 11.89
C LEU A 85 -19.82 -25.16 12.38
N ALA A 86 -19.98 -24.30 13.38
CA ALA A 86 -18.87 -23.59 14.02
C ALA A 86 -17.92 -24.55 14.78
N ASP A 87 -18.45 -25.68 15.28
CA ASP A 87 -17.69 -26.76 15.94
C ASP A 87 -17.13 -27.80 14.95
N LYS A 88 -17.22 -27.51 13.62
CA LYS A 88 -16.74 -28.36 12.52
C LYS A 88 -17.47 -29.71 12.36
N ASP A 89 -18.66 -29.85 12.89
CA ASP A 89 -19.53 -31.01 12.65
C ASP A 89 -20.57 -30.69 11.58
N ALA A 90 -20.08 -30.58 10.32
CA ALA A 90 -20.89 -30.20 9.19
C ALA A 90 -21.96 -31.23 8.83
N ALA A 91 -21.69 -32.51 9.10
CA ALA A 91 -22.63 -33.60 8.81
C ALA A 91 -23.86 -33.54 9.72
N GLU A 92 -23.68 -33.30 11.01
CA GLU A 92 -24.82 -33.14 11.93
C GLU A 92 -25.48 -31.75 11.76
N ALA A 93 -24.69 -30.70 11.51
CA ALA A 93 -25.20 -29.36 11.21
C ALA A 93 -26.19 -29.36 10.02
N SER A 94 -25.88 -30.09 8.93
CA SER A 94 -26.74 -30.19 7.76
C SER A 94 -28.12 -30.74 8.09
N LYS A 95 -28.24 -31.71 9.00
CA LYS A 95 -29.51 -32.30 9.42
C LYS A 95 -30.40 -31.31 10.15
N TYR A 96 -29.82 -30.54 11.10
CA TYR A 96 -30.59 -29.54 11.85
C TYR A 96 -30.96 -28.35 10.99
N LEU A 97 -30.05 -27.89 10.11
CA LEU A 97 -30.31 -26.79 9.20
C LEU A 97 -31.36 -27.17 8.13
N ALA A 98 -31.41 -28.43 7.68
CA ALA A 98 -32.46 -28.94 6.81
C ALA A 98 -33.83 -28.88 7.48
N LYS A 99 -33.93 -29.34 8.75
CA LYS A 99 -35.15 -29.23 9.55
C LYS A 99 -35.55 -27.76 9.78
N ALA A 100 -34.57 -26.88 10.06
CA ALA A 100 -34.82 -25.45 10.22
C ALA A 100 -35.34 -24.83 8.92
N SER A 101 -34.75 -25.16 7.77
CA SER A 101 -35.19 -24.70 6.46
C SER A 101 -36.58 -25.18 6.11
N ALA A 102 -36.93 -26.40 6.45
CA ALA A 102 -38.28 -26.95 6.25
C ALA A 102 -39.32 -26.27 7.16
N ALA A 103 -38.93 -25.94 8.42
CA ALA A 103 -39.79 -25.25 9.37
C ALA A 103 -39.97 -23.74 9.07
N ALA A 104 -39.04 -23.14 8.36
CA ALA A 104 -39.09 -21.73 7.96
C ALA A 104 -38.65 -21.54 6.49
N PRO A 105 -39.45 -21.95 5.51
CA PRO A 105 -39.09 -22.02 4.09
C PRO A 105 -38.71 -20.68 3.46
N GLN A 106 -39.15 -19.56 4.00
CA GLN A 106 -38.90 -18.21 3.47
C GLN A 106 -37.60 -17.58 3.98
N ARG A 107 -36.81 -18.32 4.78
CA ARG A 107 -35.57 -17.79 5.36
C ARG A 107 -34.36 -18.15 4.46
N SER A 108 -33.98 -17.23 3.60
CA SER A 108 -32.80 -17.36 2.71
C SER A 108 -31.51 -17.66 3.52
N LYS A 109 -31.29 -16.96 4.65
CA LYS A 109 -30.11 -17.15 5.51
C LYS A 109 -29.99 -18.58 6.05
N THR A 110 -31.09 -19.22 6.43
CA THR A 110 -31.10 -20.60 6.93
C THR A 110 -30.71 -21.58 5.81
N ARG A 111 -31.19 -21.33 4.57
CA ARG A 111 -30.80 -22.14 3.40
C ARG A 111 -29.34 -21.94 3.02
N MET A 112 -28.82 -20.72 3.09
CA MET A 112 -27.39 -20.49 2.86
C MET A 112 -26.51 -21.20 3.89
N ALA A 113 -26.92 -21.23 5.17
CA ALA A 113 -26.24 -22.00 6.20
C ALA A 113 -26.28 -23.52 5.92
N LEU A 114 -27.46 -24.02 5.46
CA LEU A 114 -27.61 -25.41 5.03
C LEU A 114 -26.69 -25.74 3.84
N ALA A 115 -26.67 -24.89 2.83
CA ALA A 115 -25.80 -25.08 1.67
C ALA A 115 -24.31 -25.16 2.08
N ARG A 116 -23.88 -24.31 2.98
CA ARG A 116 -22.53 -24.35 3.54
C ARG A 116 -22.25 -25.67 4.28
N ALA A 117 -23.17 -26.12 5.13
CA ALA A 117 -23.02 -27.38 5.85
C ALA A 117 -22.98 -28.59 4.88
N LEU A 118 -23.78 -28.58 3.80
CA LEU A 118 -23.75 -29.58 2.74
C LEU A 118 -22.41 -29.59 1.99
N ALA A 119 -21.87 -28.42 1.63
CA ALA A 119 -20.57 -28.31 0.99
C ALA A 119 -19.45 -28.86 1.87
N GLU A 120 -19.38 -28.43 3.14
CA GLU A 120 -18.37 -28.86 4.11
C GLU A 120 -18.49 -30.38 4.45
N SER A 121 -19.69 -30.98 4.29
CA SER A 121 -19.90 -32.42 4.45
C SER A 121 -19.73 -33.24 3.14
N GLY A 122 -19.33 -32.61 2.04
CA GLY A 122 -19.05 -33.26 0.76
C GLY A 122 -20.25 -33.44 -0.20
N HIS A 123 -21.42 -32.89 0.15
CA HIS A 123 -22.64 -32.98 -0.67
C HIS A 123 -22.76 -31.81 -1.63
N ILE A 124 -21.83 -31.70 -2.58
CA ILE A 124 -21.66 -30.49 -3.43
C ILE A 124 -22.89 -30.19 -4.30
N ALA A 125 -23.46 -31.23 -4.96
CA ALA A 125 -24.61 -31.03 -5.85
C ALA A 125 -25.87 -30.56 -5.10
N GLU A 126 -26.10 -31.04 -3.88
CA GLU A 126 -27.17 -30.59 -3.01
C GLU A 126 -26.95 -29.18 -2.48
N SER A 127 -25.68 -28.84 -2.18
CA SER A 127 -25.30 -27.51 -1.80
C SER A 127 -25.60 -26.49 -2.91
N GLU A 128 -25.19 -26.74 -4.15
CA GLU A 128 -25.44 -25.87 -5.31
C GLU A 128 -26.94 -25.63 -5.53
N LYS A 129 -27.73 -26.69 -5.46
CA LYS A 129 -29.21 -26.59 -5.56
C LYS A 129 -29.76 -25.69 -4.44
N THR A 130 -29.32 -25.92 -3.20
CA THR A 130 -29.77 -25.16 -2.02
C THR A 130 -29.38 -23.70 -2.09
N ILE A 131 -28.19 -23.39 -2.62
CA ILE A 131 -27.75 -22.01 -2.90
C ILE A 131 -28.72 -21.33 -3.87
N LYS A 132 -29.03 -21.99 -5.00
CA LYS A 132 -29.95 -21.44 -5.99
C LYS A 132 -31.33 -21.11 -5.38
N GLU A 133 -31.89 -22.05 -4.62
CA GLU A 133 -33.16 -21.85 -3.92
C GLU A 133 -33.10 -20.70 -2.88
N ALA A 134 -31.98 -20.54 -2.20
CA ALA A 134 -31.77 -19.44 -1.25
C ALA A 134 -31.71 -18.07 -1.96
N LEU A 135 -31.06 -18.00 -3.11
CA LEU A 135 -30.91 -16.77 -3.89
C LEU A 135 -32.25 -16.34 -4.52
N GLU A 136 -33.09 -17.31 -4.93
CA GLU A 136 -34.45 -17.02 -5.45
C GLU A 136 -35.36 -16.39 -4.36
N LEU A 137 -35.12 -16.68 -3.09
CA LEU A 137 -35.88 -16.11 -1.98
C LEU A 137 -35.44 -14.70 -1.56
N ASP A 138 -34.21 -14.30 -1.85
CA ASP A 138 -33.66 -12.99 -1.56
C ASP A 138 -32.90 -12.44 -2.77
N PRO A 139 -33.62 -11.82 -3.71
CA PRO A 139 -33.03 -11.28 -4.94
C PRO A 139 -31.90 -10.25 -4.66
N ARG A 140 -32.02 -9.49 -3.57
CA ARG A 140 -30.99 -8.52 -3.14
C ARG A 140 -29.69 -9.21 -2.74
N GLN A 141 -29.77 -10.30 -1.96
CA GLN A 141 -28.58 -11.09 -1.60
C GLN A 141 -27.98 -11.76 -2.82
N SER A 142 -28.81 -12.15 -3.79
CA SER A 142 -28.37 -12.67 -5.09
C SER A 142 -27.57 -11.61 -5.87
N ASP A 143 -28.09 -10.40 -5.99
CA ASP A 143 -27.41 -9.29 -6.66
C ASP A 143 -26.07 -8.94 -5.94
N LEU A 144 -26.04 -8.92 -4.59
CA LEU A 144 -24.78 -8.70 -3.84
C LEU A 144 -23.76 -9.80 -4.10
N ASN A 145 -24.18 -11.07 -4.06
CA ASN A 145 -23.28 -12.19 -4.34
C ASN A 145 -22.76 -12.16 -5.78
N GLN A 146 -23.60 -11.76 -6.74
CA GLN A 146 -23.17 -11.57 -8.14
C GLN A 146 -22.11 -10.48 -8.24
N ALA A 147 -22.29 -9.35 -7.56
CA ALA A 147 -21.31 -8.28 -7.54
C ALA A 147 -19.98 -8.73 -6.89
N GLU A 148 -20.04 -9.49 -5.78
CA GLU A 148 -18.85 -10.03 -5.12
C GLU A 148 -18.11 -11.04 -6.03
N LEU A 149 -18.83 -11.89 -6.75
CA LEU A 149 -18.24 -12.83 -7.72
C LEU A 149 -17.60 -12.10 -8.91
N ALA A 150 -18.27 -11.06 -9.44
CA ALA A 150 -17.72 -10.24 -10.52
C ALA A 150 -16.43 -9.55 -10.08
N LEU A 151 -16.40 -9.01 -8.85
CA LEU A 151 -15.17 -8.44 -8.25
C LEU A 151 -14.06 -9.48 -8.13
N ALA A 152 -14.36 -10.66 -7.62
CA ALA A 152 -13.39 -11.74 -7.50
C ALA A 152 -12.87 -12.22 -8.87
N GLY A 153 -13.68 -12.13 -9.92
CA GLY A 153 -13.33 -12.44 -11.31
C GLY A 153 -12.65 -11.28 -12.06
N GLY A 154 -12.48 -10.10 -11.42
CA GLY A 154 -11.89 -8.92 -12.05
C GLY A 154 -12.84 -8.12 -12.95
N ASP A 155 -14.13 -8.49 -13.03
CA ASP A 155 -15.15 -7.78 -13.83
C ASP A 155 -15.73 -6.59 -13.05
N MET A 156 -14.96 -5.50 -13.02
CA MET A 156 -15.32 -4.28 -12.29
C MET A 156 -16.57 -3.60 -12.87
N GLU A 157 -16.82 -3.72 -14.18
CA GLU A 157 -17.94 -3.07 -14.85
C GLU A 157 -19.28 -3.72 -14.46
N GLU A 158 -19.37 -5.04 -14.52
CA GLU A 158 -20.58 -5.77 -14.11
C GLU A 158 -20.84 -5.62 -12.61
N ALA A 159 -19.77 -5.63 -11.79
CA ALA A 159 -19.88 -5.36 -10.36
C ALA A 159 -20.44 -3.97 -10.09
N GLU A 160 -19.88 -2.92 -10.71
CA GLU A 160 -20.35 -1.53 -10.55
C GLU A 160 -21.81 -1.39 -10.97
N LYS A 161 -22.20 -1.96 -12.11
CA LYS A 161 -23.57 -1.93 -12.62
C LYS A 161 -24.56 -2.59 -11.64
N THR A 162 -24.22 -3.78 -11.14
CA THR A 162 -25.05 -4.51 -10.19
C THR A 162 -25.20 -3.76 -8.86
N LEU A 163 -24.10 -3.20 -8.33
CA LEU A 163 -24.14 -2.42 -7.08
C LEU A 163 -24.93 -1.12 -7.24
N ARG A 164 -24.84 -0.44 -8.38
CA ARG A 164 -25.68 0.73 -8.68
C ARG A 164 -27.16 0.38 -8.76
N LYS A 165 -27.53 -0.79 -9.30
CA LYS A 165 -28.90 -1.29 -9.30
C LYS A 165 -29.41 -1.46 -7.86
N ILE A 166 -28.62 -2.07 -6.97
CA ILE A 166 -28.97 -2.24 -5.55
C ILE A 166 -29.20 -0.86 -4.90
N LEU A 167 -28.27 0.08 -5.08
CA LEU A 167 -28.37 1.41 -4.49
C LEU A 167 -29.50 2.28 -5.08
N SER A 168 -29.96 2.00 -6.29
CA SER A 168 -31.16 2.64 -6.86
C SER A 168 -32.46 2.19 -6.15
N GLN A 169 -32.47 1.01 -5.57
CA GLN A 169 -33.60 0.44 -4.81
C GLN A 169 -33.51 0.77 -3.32
N ASP A 170 -32.31 0.71 -2.75
CA ASP A 170 -32.00 1.05 -1.35
C ASP A 170 -30.71 1.87 -1.29
N PRO A 171 -30.81 3.21 -1.31
CA PRO A 171 -29.63 4.10 -1.23
C PRO A 171 -28.81 3.94 0.06
N ASN A 172 -29.37 3.31 1.08
CA ASN A 172 -28.76 3.09 2.39
C ASN A 172 -28.16 1.67 2.56
N ASP A 173 -28.07 0.89 1.47
CA ASP A 173 -27.41 -0.40 1.56
C ASP A 173 -25.90 -0.26 1.82
N ILE A 174 -25.51 -0.40 3.08
CA ILE A 174 -24.12 -0.22 3.53
C ILE A 174 -23.13 -1.19 2.87
N LYS A 175 -23.56 -2.42 2.51
CA LYS A 175 -22.69 -3.38 1.81
C LYS A 175 -22.44 -2.95 0.37
N ALA A 176 -23.49 -2.54 -0.33
CA ALA A 176 -23.38 -2.02 -1.69
C ALA A 176 -22.57 -0.73 -1.74
N LEU A 177 -22.78 0.20 -0.79
CA LEU A 177 -21.98 1.42 -0.65
C LEU A 177 -20.49 1.11 -0.46
N ARG A 178 -20.16 0.16 0.42
CA ARG A 178 -18.79 -0.26 0.70
C ARG A 178 -18.12 -0.90 -0.53
N LEU A 179 -18.78 -1.86 -1.18
CA LEU A 179 -18.24 -2.53 -2.37
C LEU A 179 -18.08 -1.54 -3.55
N LEU A 180 -19.05 -0.65 -3.75
CA LEU A 180 -18.93 0.35 -4.80
C LEU A 180 -17.83 1.38 -4.48
N SER A 181 -17.60 1.68 -3.20
CA SER A 181 -16.51 2.54 -2.78
C SER A 181 -15.14 1.91 -3.07
N SER A 182 -14.98 0.58 -2.89
CA SER A 182 -13.73 -0.12 -3.23
C SER A 182 -13.41 -0.03 -4.73
N ILE A 183 -14.40 -0.26 -5.60
CA ILE A 183 -14.25 -0.06 -7.05
C ILE A 183 -13.82 1.38 -7.36
N ALA A 184 -14.45 2.36 -6.73
CA ALA A 184 -14.11 3.76 -6.94
C ALA A 184 -12.67 4.10 -6.47
N VAL A 185 -12.19 3.47 -5.39
CA VAL A 185 -10.81 3.61 -4.90
C VAL A 185 -9.81 3.03 -5.89
N GLU A 186 -10.07 1.84 -6.42
CA GLU A 186 -9.22 1.20 -7.44
C GLU A 186 -9.14 2.04 -8.72
N ALA A 187 -10.26 2.62 -9.14
CA ALA A 187 -10.33 3.55 -10.26
C ALA A 187 -9.81 4.98 -9.92
N SER A 188 -9.16 5.17 -8.76
CA SER A 188 -8.67 6.47 -8.27
C SER A 188 -9.76 7.57 -8.16
N ARG A 189 -11.04 7.19 -8.12
CA ARG A 189 -12.20 8.07 -7.95
C ARG A 189 -12.46 8.36 -6.46
N PHE A 190 -11.50 8.99 -5.78
CA PHE A 190 -11.50 9.14 -4.32
C PHE A 190 -12.65 9.97 -3.76
N ARG A 191 -13.12 11.02 -4.46
CA ARG A 191 -14.26 11.85 -4.00
C ARG A 191 -15.57 11.08 -3.91
N PRO A 192 -16.00 10.34 -4.95
CA PRO A 192 -17.16 9.46 -4.85
C PRO A 192 -17.01 8.39 -3.77
N ALA A 193 -15.86 7.71 -3.71
CA ALA A 193 -15.59 6.69 -2.69
C ALA A 193 -15.77 7.22 -1.27
N ARG A 194 -15.23 8.42 -0.98
CA ARG A 194 -15.36 9.05 0.33
C ARG A 194 -16.82 9.34 0.67
N LYS A 195 -17.59 9.93 -0.24
CA LYS A 195 -19.01 10.21 0.01
C LYS A 195 -19.81 8.96 0.32
N MET A 196 -19.53 7.86 -0.37
CA MET A 196 -20.20 6.57 -0.12
C MET A 196 -19.85 6.01 1.24
N LEU A 197 -18.58 6.07 1.66
CA LEU A 197 -18.15 5.59 2.98
C LEU A 197 -18.65 6.49 4.11
N GLU A 198 -18.59 7.82 3.95
CA GLU A 198 -19.17 8.78 4.91
C GLU A 198 -20.67 8.47 5.09
N HIS A 199 -21.42 8.30 4.01
CA HIS A 199 -22.84 7.94 4.09
C HIS A 199 -23.06 6.58 4.78
N ALA A 200 -22.25 5.56 4.46
CA ALA A 200 -22.38 4.23 5.10
C ALA A 200 -22.20 4.29 6.63
N VAL A 201 -21.24 5.09 7.12
CA VAL A 201 -21.00 5.22 8.58
C VAL A 201 -22.00 6.17 9.24
N GLU A 202 -22.63 7.11 8.51
CA GLU A 202 -23.76 7.90 8.98
C GLU A 202 -25.03 7.05 9.15
N VAL A 203 -25.32 6.19 8.17
CA VAL A 203 -26.46 5.26 8.24
C VAL A 203 -26.31 4.24 9.36
N GLN A 204 -25.10 3.72 9.54
CA GLN A 204 -24.78 2.77 10.60
C GLN A 204 -23.50 3.16 11.34
N PRO A 205 -23.60 4.01 12.39
CA PRO A 205 -22.43 4.46 13.17
C PRO A 205 -21.59 3.33 13.79
N GLY A 206 -22.19 2.17 14.06
CA GLY A 206 -21.50 0.96 14.54
C GLY A 206 -20.80 0.14 13.46
N PHE A 207 -20.71 0.62 12.21
CA PHE A 207 -20.11 -0.12 11.10
C PHE A 207 -18.58 0.00 11.08
N ILE A 208 -17.90 -0.82 11.90
CA ILE A 208 -16.43 -0.81 12.08
C ILE A 208 -15.68 -0.91 10.76
N ALA A 209 -16.10 -1.80 9.84
CA ALA A 209 -15.44 -1.97 8.55
C ALA A 209 -15.52 -0.69 7.71
N GLY A 210 -16.66 0.02 7.72
CA GLY A 210 -16.79 1.30 7.03
C GLY A 210 -15.86 2.38 7.57
N TRP A 211 -15.71 2.46 8.89
CA TRP A 211 -14.77 3.38 9.53
C TRP A 211 -13.32 3.07 9.16
N ASN A 212 -12.92 1.79 9.12
CA ASN A 212 -11.59 1.39 8.70
C ASN A 212 -11.34 1.68 7.21
N ASP A 213 -12.32 1.41 6.33
CA ASP A 213 -12.21 1.71 4.91
C ASP A 213 -12.13 3.22 4.64
N LEU A 214 -12.91 4.02 5.38
CA LEU A 214 -12.83 5.49 5.33
C LEU A 214 -11.45 5.99 5.79
N ALA A 215 -10.91 5.42 6.87
CA ALA A 215 -9.59 5.74 7.37
C ALA A 215 -8.48 5.42 6.35
N ASN A 216 -8.56 4.24 5.73
CA ASN A 216 -7.62 3.85 4.65
C ASN A 216 -7.73 4.77 3.43
N LEU A 217 -8.94 5.16 3.03
CA LEU A 217 -9.13 6.10 1.92
C LEU A 217 -8.55 7.49 2.24
N LEU A 218 -8.80 8.00 3.44
CA LEU A 218 -8.26 9.29 3.89
C LEU A 218 -6.72 9.25 3.99
N MET A 219 -6.15 8.12 4.45
CA MET A 219 -4.70 7.88 4.44
C MET A 219 -4.12 7.91 3.01
N LYS A 220 -4.80 7.29 2.02
CA LYS A 220 -4.40 7.37 0.60
C LYS A 220 -4.44 8.79 0.03
N GLN A 221 -5.21 9.68 0.63
CA GLN A 221 -5.31 11.10 0.29
C GLN A 221 -4.36 11.98 1.13
N ASP A 222 -3.49 11.38 1.95
CA ASP A 222 -2.59 12.03 2.91
C ASP A 222 -3.30 12.95 3.94
N ARG A 223 -4.59 12.67 4.21
CA ARG A 223 -5.41 13.35 5.21
C ARG A 223 -5.30 12.61 6.55
N TYR A 224 -4.08 12.56 7.10
CA TYR A 224 -3.75 11.67 8.22
C TYR A 224 -4.54 11.98 9.49
N ASP A 225 -4.78 13.25 9.84
CA ASP A 225 -5.53 13.60 11.04
C ASP A 225 -7.00 13.16 10.97
N GLU A 226 -7.60 13.24 9.78
CA GLU A 226 -8.97 12.77 9.57
C GLU A 226 -9.03 11.25 9.52
N ALA A 227 -8.01 10.61 8.93
CA ALA A 227 -7.87 9.16 8.95
C ALA A 227 -7.74 8.62 10.38
N LEU A 228 -6.95 9.29 11.23
CA LEU A 228 -6.81 8.95 12.66
C LEU A 228 -8.13 9.11 13.41
N LYS A 229 -8.92 10.15 13.12
CA LYS A 229 -10.25 10.32 13.71
C LYS A 229 -11.20 9.18 13.30
N ALA A 230 -11.19 8.79 12.04
CA ALA A 230 -12.02 7.71 11.53
C ALA A 230 -11.65 6.35 12.16
N VAL A 231 -10.37 5.99 12.18
CA VAL A 231 -9.95 4.72 12.80
C VAL A 231 -10.14 4.71 14.32
N GLN A 232 -10.03 5.87 14.98
CA GLN A 232 -10.31 5.99 16.41
C GLN A 232 -11.77 5.66 16.71
N ARG A 233 -12.73 6.06 15.82
CA ARG A 233 -14.14 5.65 15.94
C ARG A 233 -14.30 4.13 15.82
N ALA A 234 -13.58 3.49 14.89
CA ALA A 234 -13.60 2.02 14.79
C ALA A 234 -13.11 1.34 16.08
N ILE A 235 -12.04 1.86 16.70
CA ILE A 235 -11.47 1.35 17.96
C ILE A 235 -12.42 1.60 19.15
N GLU A 236 -13.09 2.74 19.20
CA GLU A 236 -14.08 3.04 20.25
C GLU A 236 -15.27 2.09 20.21
N ILE A 237 -15.70 1.66 19.02
CA ILE A 237 -16.79 0.70 18.84
C ILE A 237 -16.37 -0.70 19.30
N ASP A 238 -15.19 -1.15 18.91
CA ASP A 238 -14.62 -2.43 19.37
C ASP A 238 -13.08 -2.31 19.57
N PRO A 239 -12.66 -2.06 20.82
CA PRO A 239 -11.24 -1.98 21.19
C PRO A 239 -10.44 -3.28 20.95
N LYS A 240 -11.13 -4.43 20.81
CA LYS A 240 -10.51 -5.73 20.58
C LYS A 240 -10.36 -6.06 19.08
N MET A 241 -10.82 -5.21 18.19
CA MET A 241 -10.68 -5.39 16.75
C MET A 241 -9.24 -5.14 16.29
N VAL A 242 -8.45 -6.21 16.16
CA VAL A 242 -7.02 -6.18 15.78
C VAL A 242 -6.79 -5.36 14.51
N HIS A 243 -7.68 -5.51 13.51
CA HIS A 243 -7.54 -4.82 12.22
C HIS A 243 -7.53 -3.29 12.38
N SER A 244 -8.36 -2.72 13.25
CA SER A 244 -8.41 -1.27 13.48
C SER A 244 -7.10 -0.72 14.07
N TRP A 245 -6.45 -1.48 14.95
CA TRP A 245 -5.14 -1.11 15.48
C TRP A 245 -4.03 -1.18 14.41
N VAL A 246 -4.09 -2.18 13.51
CA VAL A 246 -3.17 -2.26 12.36
C VAL A 246 -3.38 -1.07 11.42
N VAL A 247 -4.62 -0.71 11.09
CA VAL A 247 -4.93 0.47 10.27
C VAL A 247 -4.40 1.74 10.94
N LYS A 248 -4.57 1.90 12.25
CA LYS A 248 -4.02 3.04 13.01
C LYS A 248 -2.49 3.09 12.90
N GLY A 249 -1.82 1.95 13.07
CA GLY A 249 -0.37 1.84 12.88
C GLY A 249 0.07 2.25 11.48
N ASN A 250 -0.62 1.78 10.44
CA ASN A 250 -0.33 2.14 9.05
C ASN A 250 -0.46 3.65 8.79
N ILE A 251 -1.53 4.29 9.32
CA ILE A 251 -1.75 5.74 9.19
C ILE A 251 -0.61 6.52 9.87
N LEU A 252 -0.24 6.13 11.09
CA LEU A 252 0.83 6.76 11.87
C LEU A 252 2.19 6.61 11.19
N THR A 253 2.46 5.45 10.59
CA THR A 253 3.68 5.22 9.78
C THR A 253 3.74 6.19 8.60
N ARG A 254 2.63 6.34 7.85
CA ARG A 254 2.55 7.29 6.73
C ARG A 254 2.67 8.74 7.18
N ALA A 255 2.15 9.07 8.36
CA ALA A 255 2.28 10.37 8.99
C ALA A 255 3.66 10.61 9.63
N GLN A 256 4.60 9.66 9.56
CA GLN A 256 5.93 9.66 10.20
C GLN A 256 5.91 9.75 11.74
N ARG A 257 4.80 9.41 12.36
CA ARG A 257 4.65 9.33 13.81
C ARG A 257 5.08 7.93 14.28
N ASN A 258 6.38 7.65 14.14
CA ASN A 258 6.94 6.30 14.23
C ASN A 258 6.73 5.64 15.60
N GLU A 259 6.96 6.35 16.71
CA GLU A 259 6.79 5.78 18.06
C GLU A 259 5.32 5.44 18.34
N GLU A 260 4.40 6.32 17.99
CA GLU A 260 2.96 6.05 18.14
C GLU A 260 2.49 4.89 17.23
N SER A 261 3.12 4.75 16.07
CA SER A 261 2.87 3.61 15.18
C SER A 261 3.29 2.29 15.82
N LEU A 262 4.47 2.25 16.47
CA LEU A 262 4.94 1.07 17.22
C LEU A 262 3.99 0.74 18.37
N GLU A 263 3.47 1.73 19.08
CA GLU A 263 2.46 1.53 20.12
C GLU A 263 1.17 0.91 19.57
N ALA A 264 0.68 1.42 18.43
CA ALA A 264 -0.53 0.89 17.80
C ALA A 264 -0.37 -0.57 17.33
N TYR A 265 0.78 -0.91 16.70
CA TYR A 265 1.08 -2.29 16.36
C TYR A 265 1.29 -3.17 17.60
N GLY A 266 1.88 -2.61 18.66
CA GLY A 266 1.99 -3.28 19.97
C GLY A 266 0.63 -3.70 20.50
N GLN A 267 -0.35 -2.80 20.50
CA GLN A 267 -1.75 -3.10 20.89
C GLN A 267 -2.38 -4.19 20.00
N ALA A 268 -2.14 -4.14 18.68
CA ALA A 268 -2.60 -5.20 17.79
C ALA A 268 -1.97 -6.57 18.13
N LEU A 269 -0.70 -6.60 18.54
CA LEU A 269 0.01 -7.82 18.91
C LEU A 269 -0.33 -8.34 20.31
N GLU A 270 -0.71 -7.48 21.25
CA GLU A 270 -1.28 -7.90 22.54
C GLU A 270 -2.61 -8.64 22.33
N LEU A 271 -3.46 -8.16 21.43
CA LEU A 271 -4.72 -8.80 21.07
C LEU A 271 -4.53 -10.05 20.22
N SER A 272 -3.57 -10.04 19.29
CA SER A 272 -3.26 -11.16 18.39
C SER A 272 -1.76 -11.26 18.14
N PRO A 273 -1.02 -12.04 18.93
CA PRO A 273 0.45 -12.18 18.84
C PRO A 273 0.97 -12.73 17.49
N ARG A 274 0.07 -13.24 16.64
CA ARG A 274 0.37 -13.78 15.31
C ARG A 274 -0.10 -12.91 14.16
N SER A 275 -0.57 -11.69 14.41
CA SER A 275 -1.03 -10.78 13.34
C SER A 275 0.10 -10.47 12.35
N ALA A 276 -0.01 -10.98 11.11
CA ALA A 276 0.99 -10.74 10.06
C ALA A 276 1.14 -9.24 9.75
N GLY A 277 0.01 -8.53 9.59
CA GLY A 277 0.02 -7.09 9.29
C GLY A 277 0.67 -6.25 10.39
N ALA A 278 0.45 -6.61 11.67
CA ALA A 278 1.08 -5.90 12.79
C ALA A 278 2.60 -6.20 12.87
N LEU A 279 2.99 -7.47 12.68
CA LEU A 279 4.41 -7.88 12.70
C LEU A 279 5.19 -7.27 11.53
N SER A 280 4.63 -7.29 10.31
CA SER A 280 5.25 -6.68 9.13
C SER A 280 5.32 -5.17 9.26
N GLY A 281 4.22 -4.51 9.65
CA GLY A 281 4.18 -3.06 9.87
C GLY A 281 5.18 -2.59 10.93
N MET A 282 5.25 -3.28 12.07
CA MET A 282 6.26 -3.02 13.11
C MET A 282 7.69 -3.15 12.55
N GLY A 283 7.96 -4.21 11.76
CA GLY A 283 9.25 -4.41 11.10
C GLY A 283 9.62 -3.24 10.18
N HIS A 284 8.68 -2.73 9.40
CA HIS A 284 8.89 -1.57 8.52
C HIS A 284 9.25 -0.29 9.30
N VAL A 285 8.53 0.00 10.38
CA VAL A 285 8.80 1.18 11.21
C VAL A 285 10.18 1.06 11.86
N LEU A 286 10.49 -0.09 12.47
CA LEU A 286 11.77 -0.34 13.12
C LEU A 286 12.95 -0.19 12.15
N LYS A 287 12.80 -0.70 10.91
CA LYS A 287 13.77 -0.49 9.83
C LYS A 287 13.97 1.00 9.54
N THR A 288 12.86 1.76 9.40
CA THR A 288 12.90 3.18 9.05
C THR A 288 13.64 4.01 10.09
N ILE A 289 13.44 3.72 11.37
CA ILE A 289 14.13 4.42 12.47
C ILE A 289 15.51 3.83 12.82
N GLY A 290 15.98 2.79 12.10
CA GLY A 290 17.32 2.21 12.26
C GLY A 290 17.46 1.15 13.36
N ARG A 291 16.34 0.69 13.97
CA ARG A 291 16.34 -0.39 14.98
C ARG A 291 16.37 -1.76 14.27
N GLN A 292 17.49 -2.03 13.59
CA GLN A 292 17.64 -3.13 12.62
C GLN A 292 17.38 -4.51 13.22
N GLN A 293 17.97 -4.83 14.39
CA GLN A 293 17.80 -6.14 15.00
C GLN A 293 16.35 -6.44 15.37
N GLU A 294 15.65 -5.45 15.91
CA GLU A 294 14.25 -5.59 16.27
C GLU A 294 13.35 -5.72 15.02
N SER A 295 13.72 -5.04 13.92
CA SER A 295 13.06 -5.21 12.63
C SER A 295 13.18 -6.66 12.12
N ILE A 296 14.39 -7.23 12.17
CA ILE A 296 14.66 -8.64 11.81
C ILE A 296 13.80 -9.57 12.66
N ASP A 297 13.76 -9.35 13.97
CA ASP A 297 13.00 -10.20 14.90
C ASP A 297 11.49 -10.15 14.61
N ALA A 298 10.95 -8.97 14.28
CA ALA A 298 9.56 -8.79 13.90
C ALA A 298 9.22 -9.53 12.60
N TYR A 299 10.03 -9.37 11.55
CA TYR A 299 9.83 -10.08 10.28
C TYR A 299 10.01 -11.60 10.43
N ARG A 300 11.02 -12.07 11.18
CA ARG A 300 11.20 -13.50 11.45
C ARG A 300 10.02 -14.10 12.22
N LYS A 301 9.45 -13.34 13.16
CA LYS A 301 8.23 -13.76 13.84
C LYS A 301 7.05 -13.82 12.88
N CYS A 302 6.97 -12.91 11.91
CA CYS A 302 5.97 -12.92 10.87
C CYS A 302 6.06 -14.17 10.00
N ILE A 303 7.23 -14.46 9.41
CA ILE A 303 7.40 -15.62 8.51
C ILE A 303 7.24 -16.97 9.21
N ARG A 304 7.64 -17.09 10.49
CA ARG A 304 7.39 -18.30 11.29
C ARG A 304 5.91 -18.59 11.51
N ASN A 305 5.10 -17.53 11.69
CA ASN A 305 3.66 -17.68 11.89
C ASN A 305 2.89 -17.80 10.57
N HIS A 306 3.39 -17.19 9.51
CA HIS A 306 2.76 -17.09 8.19
C HIS A 306 3.78 -17.35 7.08
N PRO A 307 4.16 -18.61 6.83
CA PRO A 307 5.19 -18.96 5.83
C PRO A 307 4.87 -18.50 4.40
N ALA A 308 3.59 -18.29 4.06
CA ALA A 308 3.17 -17.78 2.75
C ALA A 308 3.18 -16.24 2.64
N TYR A 309 3.58 -15.52 3.69
CA TYR A 309 3.60 -14.06 3.69
C TYR A 309 4.88 -13.51 3.03
N GLY A 310 4.91 -13.50 1.70
CA GLY A 310 6.08 -13.18 0.88
C GLY A 310 6.71 -11.82 1.16
N GLU A 311 5.89 -10.79 1.49
CA GLU A 311 6.36 -9.44 1.79
C GLU A 311 7.40 -9.41 2.93
N ALA A 312 7.23 -10.23 3.97
CA ALA A 312 8.19 -10.28 5.08
C ALA A 312 9.53 -10.89 4.66
N TYR A 313 9.55 -11.88 3.74
CA TYR A 313 10.80 -12.41 3.19
C TYR A 313 11.51 -11.37 2.32
N TRP A 314 10.77 -10.67 1.45
CA TRP A 314 11.37 -9.58 0.68
C TRP A 314 11.91 -8.46 1.58
N SER A 315 11.18 -8.11 2.63
CA SER A 315 11.60 -7.08 3.58
C SER A 315 12.88 -7.46 4.31
N LEU A 316 13.05 -8.73 4.70
CA LEU A 316 14.30 -9.29 5.25
C LEU A 316 15.43 -9.24 4.23
N ALA A 317 15.21 -9.72 3.01
CA ALA A 317 16.19 -9.67 1.93
C ALA A 317 16.69 -8.24 1.65
N ASN A 318 15.77 -7.27 1.72
CA ASN A 318 16.07 -5.87 1.46
C ASN A 318 16.80 -5.14 2.62
N LEU A 319 17.02 -5.81 3.76
CA LEU A 319 17.93 -5.32 4.81
C LEU A 319 19.42 -5.44 4.44
N LYS A 320 19.76 -6.15 3.36
CA LYS A 320 21.10 -6.29 2.75
C LYS A 320 22.19 -6.92 3.62
N THR A 321 22.07 -6.88 4.91
CA THR A 321 22.96 -7.52 5.91
C THR A 321 22.36 -8.80 6.47
N PHE A 322 21.15 -9.17 6.02
CA PHE A 322 20.43 -10.35 6.48
C PHE A 322 20.75 -11.55 5.59
N GLU A 323 20.97 -12.69 6.21
CA GLU A 323 21.15 -13.98 5.55
C GLU A 323 20.03 -14.94 5.97
N PHE A 324 19.40 -15.57 4.98
CA PHE A 324 18.40 -16.61 5.21
C PHE A 324 19.06 -17.92 5.63
N ASP A 325 18.43 -18.64 6.54
CA ASP A 325 18.82 -20.01 6.84
C ASP A 325 18.29 -20.98 5.74
N GLU A 326 18.86 -22.22 5.74
CA GLU A 326 18.48 -23.22 4.73
C GLU A 326 16.98 -23.57 4.73
N ASN A 327 16.32 -23.50 5.88
CA ASN A 327 14.89 -23.81 5.99
C ASN A 327 14.05 -22.68 5.42
N GLU A 328 14.43 -21.42 5.70
CA GLU A 328 13.78 -20.22 5.12
C GLU A 328 13.89 -20.24 3.58
N VAL A 329 15.06 -20.63 3.04
CA VAL A 329 15.29 -20.79 1.59
C VAL A 329 14.41 -21.90 0.99
N LYS A 330 14.35 -23.06 1.64
CA LYS A 330 13.48 -24.18 1.18
C LYS A 330 12.01 -23.79 1.15
N VAL A 331 11.53 -23.05 2.17
CA VAL A 331 10.15 -22.54 2.20
C VAL A 331 9.90 -21.62 1.02
N MET A 332 10.78 -20.65 0.74
CA MET A 332 10.63 -19.76 -0.41
C MET A 332 10.58 -20.55 -1.73
N GLN A 333 11.46 -21.53 -1.93
CA GLN A 333 11.47 -22.38 -3.12
C GLN A 333 10.17 -23.18 -3.29
N GLN A 334 9.61 -23.69 -2.20
CA GLN A 334 8.32 -24.39 -2.23
C GLN A 334 7.17 -23.44 -2.56
N MET A 335 7.16 -22.22 -1.99
CA MET A 335 6.11 -21.23 -2.21
C MET A 335 6.06 -20.74 -3.66
N ILE A 336 7.19 -20.54 -4.33
CA ILE A 336 7.19 -20.13 -5.75
C ILE A 336 6.60 -21.20 -6.69
N GLU A 337 6.59 -22.47 -6.30
CA GLU A 337 6.03 -23.57 -7.09
C GLU A 337 4.57 -23.89 -6.70
N ASP A 338 4.04 -23.29 -5.62
CA ASP A 338 2.65 -23.49 -5.21
C ASP A 338 1.69 -22.77 -6.18
N LYS A 339 0.94 -23.57 -6.95
CA LYS A 339 -0.04 -23.06 -7.91
C LYS A 339 -1.24 -22.35 -7.27
N GLY A 340 -1.49 -22.59 -5.97
CA GLY A 340 -2.54 -21.92 -5.21
C GLY A 340 -2.16 -20.56 -4.67
N LEU A 341 -0.86 -20.21 -4.72
CA LEU A 341 -0.37 -18.92 -4.25
C LEU A 341 -0.63 -17.83 -5.31
N ALA A 342 -1.11 -16.67 -4.88
CA ALA A 342 -1.26 -15.49 -5.73
C ALA A 342 0.09 -14.98 -6.26
N ASP A 343 0.08 -14.19 -7.35
CA ASP A 343 1.31 -13.73 -8.00
C ASP A 343 2.10 -12.74 -7.13
N GLU A 344 1.42 -11.84 -6.41
CA GLU A 344 2.11 -10.83 -5.59
C GLU A 344 3.02 -11.42 -4.50
N PRO A 345 2.60 -12.36 -3.64
CA PRO A 345 3.52 -13.07 -2.74
C PRO A 345 4.60 -13.85 -3.49
N ARG A 346 4.29 -14.44 -4.65
CA ARG A 346 5.26 -15.19 -5.48
C ARG A 346 6.37 -14.28 -6.01
N VAL A 347 6.05 -13.06 -6.45
CA VAL A 347 7.03 -12.03 -6.82
C VAL A 347 7.97 -11.75 -5.66
N ASN A 348 7.44 -11.54 -4.45
CA ASN A 348 8.26 -11.27 -3.26
C ASN A 348 9.24 -12.41 -2.96
N PHE A 349 8.81 -13.67 -3.06
CA PHE A 349 9.68 -14.83 -2.87
C PHE A 349 10.77 -14.92 -3.94
N CYS A 350 10.43 -14.67 -5.21
CA CYS A 350 11.41 -14.66 -6.30
C CYS A 350 12.49 -13.61 -6.04
N LEU A 351 12.13 -12.39 -5.71
CA LEU A 351 13.09 -11.32 -5.45
C LEU A 351 13.94 -11.58 -4.20
N ALA A 352 13.34 -12.16 -3.15
CA ALA A 352 14.07 -12.56 -1.94
C ALA A 352 15.10 -13.65 -2.22
N LEU A 353 14.75 -14.68 -3.02
CA LEU A 353 15.69 -15.71 -3.47
C LEU A 353 16.76 -15.14 -4.38
N GLY A 354 16.41 -14.22 -5.31
CA GLY A 354 17.38 -13.51 -6.12
C GLY A 354 18.44 -12.80 -5.25
N LYS A 355 18.00 -12.13 -4.19
CA LYS A 355 18.92 -11.46 -3.25
C LYS A 355 19.74 -12.45 -2.43
N HIS A 356 19.17 -13.57 -2.01
CA HIS A 356 19.89 -14.65 -1.32
C HIS A 356 21.04 -15.18 -2.18
N PHE A 357 20.77 -15.58 -3.42
CA PHE A 357 21.80 -16.10 -4.34
C PHE A 357 22.84 -15.03 -4.73
N GLU A 358 22.43 -13.76 -4.83
CA GLU A 358 23.38 -12.66 -5.01
C GLU A 358 24.38 -12.57 -3.84
N ASN A 359 23.91 -12.73 -2.59
CA ASN A 359 24.78 -12.73 -1.42
C ASN A 359 25.75 -13.92 -1.42
N GLU A 360 25.32 -15.08 -1.94
CA GLU A 360 26.16 -16.27 -2.16
C GLU A 360 27.09 -16.12 -3.40
N LYS A 361 27.01 -15.01 -4.15
CA LYS A 361 27.73 -14.75 -5.39
C LYS A 361 27.37 -15.71 -6.54
N ASP A 362 26.25 -16.38 -6.45
CA ASP A 362 25.67 -17.16 -7.54
C ASP A 362 24.77 -16.25 -8.39
N TYR A 363 25.41 -15.43 -9.23
CA TYR A 363 24.74 -14.40 -10.00
C TYR A 363 23.80 -14.97 -11.06
N ASP A 364 24.00 -16.19 -11.52
CA ASP A 364 23.13 -16.86 -12.49
C ASP A 364 21.78 -17.22 -11.86
N ARG A 365 21.81 -17.93 -10.74
CA ARG A 365 20.57 -18.22 -10.01
C ARG A 365 19.92 -16.95 -9.51
N ALA A 366 20.70 -15.99 -9.06
CA ALA A 366 20.18 -14.68 -8.65
C ALA A 366 19.39 -14.01 -9.77
N PHE A 367 19.97 -13.94 -10.98
CA PHE A 367 19.31 -13.31 -12.12
C PHE A 367 18.06 -14.08 -12.57
N GLU A 368 18.11 -15.40 -12.60
CA GLU A 368 16.95 -16.24 -12.94
C GLU A 368 15.75 -15.92 -12.03
N HIS A 369 15.99 -15.82 -10.72
CA HIS A 369 14.94 -15.48 -9.77
C HIS A 369 14.46 -14.04 -9.91
N TYR A 370 15.36 -13.05 -10.10
CA TYR A 370 14.96 -11.67 -10.39
C TYR A 370 14.12 -11.59 -11.65
N ARG A 371 14.53 -12.22 -12.74
CA ARG A 371 13.80 -12.27 -14.00
C ARG A 371 12.41 -12.88 -13.81
N ARG A 372 12.32 -14.06 -13.17
CA ARG A 372 11.03 -14.72 -12.90
C ARG A 372 10.08 -13.82 -12.08
N GLY A 373 10.59 -13.12 -11.08
CA GLY A 373 9.81 -12.18 -10.28
C GLY A 373 9.32 -11.00 -11.09
N ASN A 374 10.20 -10.43 -11.92
CA ASN A 374 9.89 -9.30 -12.80
C ASN A 374 8.89 -9.69 -13.89
N ASP A 375 9.04 -10.85 -14.54
CA ASP A 375 8.10 -11.36 -15.55
C ASP A 375 6.68 -11.49 -14.98
N LEU A 376 6.54 -12.00 -13.75
CA LEU A 376 5.26 -12.07 -13.06
C LEU A 376 4.70 -10.68 -12.72
N ARG A 377 5.55 -9.77 -12.25
CA ARG A 377 5.13 -8.42 -11.90
C ARG A 377 4.71 -7.65 -13.14
N ARG A 378 5.49 -7.74 -14.25
CA ARG A 378 5.22 -7.03 -15.50
C ARG A 378 3.85 -7.37 -16.11
N GLN A 379 3.36 -8.60 -15.93
CA GLN A 379 2.04 -9.00 -16.40
C GLN A 379 0.90 -8.18 -15.78
N ASN A 380 1.12 -7.63 -14.58
CA ASN A 380 0.15 -6.83 -13.84
C ASN A 380 0.43 -5.32 -13.88
N GLU A 381 1.48 -4.89 -14.59
CA GLU A 381 1.82 -3.47 -14.75
C GLU A 381 1.42 -2.96 -16.14
N ILE A 382 0.87 -1.76 -16.16
CA ILE A 382 0.58 -1.05 -17.41
C ILE A 382 1.68 -0.02 -17.62
N TYR A 383 2.50 -0.25 -18.63
CA TYR A 383 3.54 0.69 -19.07
C TYR A 383 3.66 0.67 -20.59
N ASP A 384 3.77 1.86 -21.20
CA ASP A 384 3.94 2.03 -22.64
C ASP A 384 5.14 2.97 -22.90
N PRO A 385 6.27 2.45 -23.43
CA PRO A 385 7.44 3.25 -23.75
C PRO A 385 7.15 4.38 -24.76
N VAL A 386 6.27 4.13 -25.74
CA VAL A 386 5.86 5.13 -26.74
C VAL A 386 5.12 6.30 -26.09
N GLN A 387 4.20 6.00 -25.19
CA GLN A 387 3.48 7.05 -24.44
C GLN A 387 4.45 7.89 -23.59
N THR A 388 5.44 7.26 -22.96
CA THR A 388 6.50 7.95 -22.22
C THR A 388 7.29 8.89 -23.14
N GLN A 389 7.69 8.42 -24.31
CA GLN A 389 8.41 9.25 -25.28
C GLN A 389 7.56 10.43 -25.75
N VAL A 390 6.29 10.21 -26.09
CA VAL A 390 5.38 11.29 -26.52
C VAL A 390 5.24 12.36 -25.44
N VAL A 391 5.09 11.99 -24.16
CA VAL A 391 5.02 12.94 -23.04
C VAL A 391 6.33 13.74 -22.95
N HIS A 392 7.47 13.09 -23.10
CA HIS A 392 8.76 13.76 -23.03
C HIS A 392 9.02 14.68 -24.23
N ASP A 393 8.57 14.32 -25.45
CA ASP A 393 8.60 15.18 -26.64
C ASP A 393 7.82 16.48 -26.38
N ARG A 394 6.61 16.35 -25.83
CA ARG A 394 5.76 17.49 -25.49
C ARG A 394 6.37 18.39 -24.40
N ILE A 395 7.06 17.80 -23.40
CA ILE A 395 7.78 18.58 -22.38
C ILE A 395 8.88 19.42 -23.03
N ILE A 396 9.67 18.83 -23.93
CA ILE A 396 10.76 19.52 -24.65
C ILE A 396 10.19 20.64 -25.55
N GLU A 397 9.08 20.38 -26.25
CA GLU A 397 8.42 21.37 -27.10
C GLU A 397 7.89 22.57 -26.31
N VAL A 398 7.18 22.33 -25.20
CA VAL A 398 6.57 23.38 -24.36
C VAL A 398 7.65 24.20 -23.63
N PHE A 399 8.59 23.54 -22.97
CA PHE A 399 9.63 24.23 -22.18
C PHE A 399 10.86 24.58 -23.02
N ASN A 400 10.67 25.19 -24.17
CA ASN A 400 11.77 25.71 -24.99
C ASN A 400 12.36 27.01 -24.40
N GLN A 401 13.46 27.50 -25.00
CA GLN A 401 14.18 28.68 -24.49
C GLN A 401 13.30 29.91 -24.42
N GLU A 402 12.52 30.19 -25.48
CA GLU A 402 11.63 31.38 -25.56
C GLU A 402 10.59 31.34 -24.42
N PHE A 403 9.95 30.18 -24.20
CA PHE A 403 8.97 30.01 -23.15
C PHE A 403 9.56 30.28 -21.76
N LEU A 404 10.78 29.80 -21.50
CA LEU A 404 11.44 29.97 -20.19
C LEU A 404 11.96 31.40 -19.98
N ASP A 405 12.50 32.03 -21.02
CA ASP A 405 12.97 33.43 -20.96
C ASP A 405 11.81 34.41 -20.67
N GLU A 406 10.65 34.22 -21.31
CA GLU A 406 9.46 35.03 -21.05
C GLU A 406 8.94 34.95 -19.61
N ARG A 407 9.23 33.81 -18.92
CA ARG A 407 8.73 33.52 -17.57
C ARG A 407 9.80 33.62 -16.50
N GLU A 408 10.97 34.16 -16.84
CA GLU A 408 12.05 34.32 -15.89
C GLU A 408 11.59 35.17 -14.67
N GLY A 409 11.79 34.65 -13.46
CA GLY A 409 11.47 35.33 -12.20
C GLY A 409 9.97 35.48 -11.91
N TRP A 410 9.08 34.70 -12.55
CA TRP A 410 7.63 34.75 -12.29
C TRP A 410 7.21 34.18 -10.96
N GLY A 411 7.84 33.07 -10.55
CA GLY A 411 7.46 32.27 -9.39
C GLY A 411 7.77 32.90 -8.04
N ASP A 412 7.66 32.10 -7.00
CA ASP A 412 8.07 32.48 -5.66
C ASP A 412 9.62 32.49 -5.57
N PRO A 413 10.25 33.59 -5.12
CA PRO A 413 11.70 33.73 -5.09
C PRO A 413 12.38 33.01 -3.90
N ASP A 414 11.65 32.25 -3.07
CA ASP A 414 12.21 31.54 -1.92
C ASP A 414 13.30 30.52 -2.37
N PRO A 415 14.55 30.65 -1.90
CA PRO A 415 15.64 29.75 -2.26
C PRO A 415 15.69 28.46 -1.40
N ALA A 416 14.78 28.26 -0.48
CA ALA A 416 14.81 27.18 0.49
C ALA A 416 14.74 25.75 -0.14
N PRO A 417 14.04 25.51 -1.26
CA PRO A 417 13.95 24.16 -1.82
C PRO A 417 15.23 23.73 -2.52
N ILE A 418 15.67 22.50 -2.21
CA ILE A 418 16.73 21.77 -2.91
C ILE A 418 16.11 20.50 -3.48
N PHE A 419 15.99 20.41 -4.82
CA PHE A 419 15.45 19.25 -5.49
C PHE A 419 16.58 18.28 -5.88
N VAL A 420 16.45 17.02 -5.43
CA VAL A 420 17.34 15.92 -5.89
C VAL A 420 16.55 15.04 -6.84
N VAL A 421 16.85 15.15 -8.12
CA VAL A 421 16.19 14.45 -9.22
C VAL A 421 17.10 13.37 -9.80
N GLY A 422 16.60 12.60 -10.77
CA GLY A 422 17.34 11.54 -11.44
C GLY A 422 16.50 10.27 -11.60
N LEU A 423 17.16 9.11 -11.61
CA LEU A 423 16.47 7.82 -11.62
C LEU A 423 16.59 7.10 -10.27
N PRO A 424 15.70 6.16 -9.98
CA PRO A 424 15.87 5.28 -8.82
C PRO A 424 17.24 4.59 -8.86
N ARG A 425 17.86 4.39 -7.70
CA ARG A 425 19.17 3.71 -7.55
C ARG A 425 20.37 4.45 -8.16
N SER A 426 20.24 5.71 -8.50
CA SER A 426 21.32 6.58 -9.00
C SER A 426 22.23 7.19 -7.92
N GLY A 427 21.96 6.93 -6.62
CA GLY A 427 22.71 7.53 -5.51
C GLY A 427 22.04 8.77 -4.91
N SER A 428 20.82 9.12 -5.31
CA SER A 428 20.07 10.29 -4.82
C SER A 428 19.92 10.32 -3.28
N THR A 429 19.75 9.16 -2.63
CA THR A 429 19.70 9.08 -1.15
C THR A 429 21.05 9.40 -0.49
N LEU A 430 22.18 9.10 -1.14
CA LEU A 430 23.51 9.49 -0.64
C LEU A 430 23.68 11.00 -0.67
N ILE A 431 23.30 11.64 -1.78
CA ILE A 431 23.33 13.10 -1.94
C ILE A 431 22.43 13.77 -0.90
N GLU A 432 21.20 13.26 -0.76
CA GLU A 432 20.25 13.73 0.25
C GLU A 432 20.85 13.62 1.66
N GLN A 433 21.47 12.50 2.02
CA GLN A 433 22.03 12.28 3.34
C GLN A 433 23.25 13.18 3.64
N ILE A 434 24.12 13.39 2.64
CA ILE A 434 25.25 14.33 2.76
C ILE A 434 24.74 15.75 3.03
N LEU A 435 23.77 16.23 2.24
CA LEU A 435 23.19 17.56 2.41
C LEU A 435 22.40 17.68 3.73
N ALA A 436 21.63 16.68 4.10
CA ALA A 436 20.86 16.69 5.34
C ALA A 436 21.72 16.56 6.61
N SER A 437 23.02 16.33 6.45
CA SER A 437 23.98 16.37 7.56
C SER A 437 24.48 17.79 7.84
N HIS A 438 24.20 18.75 6.95
CA HIS A 438 24.53 20.14 7.13
C HIS A 438 23.54 20.83 8.08
N SER A 439 24.02 21.65 9.01
CA SER A 439 23.20 22.28 10.06
C SER A 439 22.06 23.18 9.55
N MET A 440 22.18 23.70 8.32
CA MET A 440 21.19 24.57 7.68
C MET A 440 20.20 23.81 6.81
N VAL A 441 20.32 22.51 6.64
CA VAL A 441 19.52 21.73 5.68
C VAL A 441 18.76 20.62 6.38
N GLU A 442 17.48 20.52 6.13
CA GLU A 442 16.69 19.36 6.56
C GLU A 442 16.35 18.43 5.39
N GLY A 443 16.58 17.13 5.60
CA GLY A 443 16.13 16.10 4.69
C GLY A 443 14.67 15.76 4.98
N THR A 444 13.83 15.78 3.94
CA THR A 444 12.43 15.38 4.07
C THR A 444 12.21 13.95 3.57
N MET A 445 11.61 13.80 2.42
CA MET A 445 11.34 12.50 1.78
C MET A 445 11.08 12.68 0.28
N GLU A 446 10.54 11.65 -0.36
CA GLU A 446 9.95 11.74 -1.70
C GLU A 446 8.59 12.44 -1.59
N LEU A 447 8.58 13.78 -1.82
CA LEU A 447 7.39 14.60 -1.61
C LEU A 447 6.43 14.49 -2.81
N PRO A 448 5.13 14.21 -2.57
CA PRO A 448 4.13 14.18 -3.64
C PRO A 448 3.61 15.56 -4.02
N ASP A 449 4.13 16.63 -3.40
CA ASP A 449 3.52 17.95 -3.44
C ASP A 449 3.64 18.61 -4.81
N LEU A 450 4.76 18.43 -5.54
CA LEU A 450 4.88 18.90 -6.91
C LEU A 450 3.86 18.25 -7.85
N SER A 451 3.67 16.93 -7.73
CA SER A 451 2.65 16.20 -8.50
C SER A 451 1.23 16.70 -8.20
N ARG A 452 0.96 17.16 -6.95
CA ARG A 452 -0.32 17.77 -6.59
C ARG A 452 -0.50 19.14 -7.22
N VAL A 453 0.55 19.95 -7.28
CA VAL A 453 0.52 21.25 -7.99
C VAL A 453 0.21 21.03 -9.46
N ILE A 454 0.84 20.05 -10.11
CA ILE A 454 0.58 19.68 -11.52
C ILE A 454 -0.87 19.20 -11.71
N ALA A 455 -1.36 18.33 -10.84
CA ALA A 455 -2.73 17.83 -10.91
C ALA A 455 -3.78 18.97 -10.71
N GLU A 456 -3.48 19.93 -9.85
CA GLU A 456 -4.33 21.10 -9.65
C GLU A 456 -4.30 22.03 -10.86
N LEU A 457 -3.14 22.24 -11.48
CA LEU A 457 -2.99 22.98 -12.74
C LEU A 457 -3.86 22.36 -13.84
N THR A 458 -3.76 21.06 -14.08
CA THR A 458 -4.61 20.33 -15.03
C THR A 458 -6.10 20.49 -14.73
N ARG A 459 -6.48 20.45 -13.45
CA ARG A 459 -7.88 20.61 -13.02
C ARG A 459 -8.44 22.00 -13.28
N GLN A 460 -7.61 23.03 -13.16
CA GLN A 460 -7.98 24.44 -13.34
C GLN A 460 -7.87 24.89 -14.78
N SER A 461 -7.10 24.17 -15.60
CA SER A 461 -6.90 24.50 -17.02
C SER A 461 -8.22 24.48 -17.79
N PRO A 462 -8.49 25.48 -18.67
CA PRO A 462 -9.64 25.47 -19.56
C PRO A 462 -9.65 24.20 -20.42
N GLY A 463 -10.79 23.50 -20.45
CA GLY A 463 -10.90 22.24 -21.20
C GLY A 463 -10.17 21.06 -20.56
N ARG A 464 -9.59 21.21 -19.37
CA ARG A 464 -8.78 20.19 -18.66
C ARG A 464 -7.58 19.75 -19.49
N VAL A 465 -6.88 20.71 -20.07
CA VAL A 465 -5.60 20.45 -20.75
C VAL A 465 -4.63 19.85 -19.74
N GLU A 466 -3.97 18.79 -20.15
CA GLU A 466 -3.01 18.07 -19.28
C GLU A 466 -1.63 18.76 -19.31
N TYR A 467 -0.80 18.41 -18.33
CA TYR A 467 0.62 18.77 -18.32
C TYR A 467 1.34 17.99 -19.45
N PRO A 468 2.27 18.60 -20.23
CA PRO A 468 2.85 19.94 -19.99
C PRO A 468 2.07 21.13 -20.55
N GLU A 469 1.20 20.98 -21.53
CA GLU A 469 0.56 22.10 -22.25
C GLU A 469 -0.28 23.00 -21.33
N ALA A 470 -0.78 22.46 -20.21
CA ALA A 470 -1.50 23.28 -19.23
C ALA A 470 -0.68 24.49 -18.74
N VAL A 471 0.65 24.40 -18.79
CA VAL A 471 1.57 25.47 -18.31
C VAL A 471 1.56 26.68 -19.25
N GLU A 472 1.22 26.51 -20.52
CA GLU A 472 1.15 27.62 -21.49
C GLU A 472 0.11 28.69 -21.07
N ASN A 473 -0.93 28.28 -20.34
CA ASN A 473 -1.99 29.13 -19.83
C ASN A 473 -1.69 29.77 -18.47
N VAL A 474 -0.51 29.51 -17.89
CA VAL A 474 -0.10 30.07 -16.60
C VAL A 474 0.43 31.48 -16.80
N ASP A 475 -0.14 32.43 -16.09
CA ASP A 475 0.38 33.80 -15.99
C ASP A 475 1.29 33.96 -14.76
N LYS A 476 1.85 35.18 -14.61
CA LYS A 476 2.79 35.46 -13.52
C LYS A 476 2.20 35.27 -12.12
N ASP A 477 0.94 35.67 -11.94
CA ASP A 477 0.28 35.56 -10.63
C ASP A 477 -0.02 34.11 -10.30
N ALA A 478 -0.45 33.34 -11.30
CA ALA A 478 -0.67 31.90 -11.15
C ALA A 478 0.65 31.14 -10.87
N ALA A 479 1.73 31.47 -11.59
CA ALA A 479 3.05 30.88 -11.35
C ALA A 479 3.51 31.11 -9.91
N ARG A 480 3.36 32.34 -9.42
CA ARG A 480 3.70 32.69 -8.04
C ARG A 480 2.83 31.94 -7.04
N ALA A 481 1.52 31.91 -7.25
CA ALA A 481 0.59 31.18 -6.39
C ALA A 481 0.88 29.67 -6.34
N MET A 482 1.33 29.08 -7.46
CA MET A 482 1.76 27.67 -7.50
C MET A 482 3.02 27.42 -6.66
N GLY A 483 4.01 28.33 -6.73
CA GLY A 483 5.22 28.27 -5.89
C GLY A 483 4.88 28.41 -4.40
N GLU A 484 4.07 29.41 -4.04
CA GLU A 484 3.59 29.61 -2.65
C GLU A 484 2.81 28.38 -2.15
N ALA A 485 1.93 27.79 -2.97
CA ALA A 485 1.17 26.60 -2.62
C ALA A 485 2.08 25.38 -2.37
N TYR A 486 3.13 25.18 -3.19
CA TYR A 486 4.12 24.14 -2.97
C TYR A 486 4.86 24.34 -1.64
N LEU A 487 5.36 25.56 -1.39
CA LEU A 487 6.07 25.88 -0.15
C LEU A 487 5.19 25.70 1.09
N GLN A 488 3.92 26.13 1.02
CA GLN A 488 2.97 25.99 2.11
C GLN A 488 2.63 24.53 2.40
N THR A 489 2.39 23.72 1.37
CA THR A 489 2.00 22.31 1.55
C THR A 489 3.17 21.45 2.06
N THR A 490 4.41 21.81 1.73
CA THR A 490 5.60 21.11 2.21
C THR A 490 5.98 21.46 3.66
N MET A 491 5.46 22.54 4.24
CA MET A 491 5.74 22.94 5.63
C MET A 491 5.44 21.83 6.65
N ARG A 492 4.47 20.97 6.40
CA ARG A 492 4.11 19.84 7.30
C ARG A 492 5.23 18.79 7.44
N TYR A 493 6.21 18.79 6.53
CA TYR A 493 7.35 17.87 6.57
C TYR A 493 8.63 18.54 7.08
N ARG A 494 8.57 19.83 7.38
CA ARG A 494 9.72 20.67 7.72
C ARG A 494 9.77 20.96 9.21
N THR A 495 10.98 21.07 9.75
CA THR A 495 11.24 21.38 11.16
C THR A 495 11.72 22.82 11.37
N GLY A 496 11.95 23.57 10.29
CA GLY A 496 12.27 24.98 10.31
C GLY A 496 13.72 25.35 9.96
N SER A 497 14.48 24.45 9.36
CA SER A 497 15.79 24.78 8.79
C SER A 497 15.67 25.74 7.61
N PRO A 498 16.71 26.56 7.32
CA PRO A 498 16.70 27.50 6.19
C PRO A 498 16.47 26.83 4.84
N TYR A 499 16.95 25.62 4.65
CA TYR A 499 16.81 24.84 3.42
C TYR A 499 16.19 23.49 3.71
N PHE A 500 15.46 22.94 2.73
CA PHE A 500 14.91 21.59 2.79
C PHE A 500 15.09 20.85 1.47
N ILE A 501 15.20 19.54 1.54
CA ILE A 501 15.40 18.68 0.37
C ILE A 501 14.08 18.01 -0.01
N ASP A 502 13.64 18.18 -1.26
CA ASP A 502 12.69 17.30 -1.93
C ASP A 502 13.46 16.32 -2.80
N LYS A 503 13.59 15.08 -2.31
CA LYS A 503 14.26 14.04 -3.06
C LYS A 503 13.21 13.13 -3.72
N MET A 504 12.65 13.59 -4.83
CA MET A 504 11.77 12.81 -5.70
C MET A 504 12.44 12.61 -7.06
N PRO A 505 13.05 11.44 -7.31
CA PRO A 505 13.79 11.20 -8.55
C PRO A 505 13.02 11.59 -9.81
N ASN A 506 11.75 11.19 -9.92
CA ASN A 506 10.91 11.43 -11.09
C ASN A 506 10.58 12.91 -11.35
N ASN A 507 10.91 13.84 -10.45
CA ASN A 507 10.75 15.28 -10.68
C ASN A 507 11.68 15.81 -11.81
N PHE A 508 12.56 14.98 -12.35
CA PHE A 508 13.41 15.36 -13.49
C PHE A 508 12.60 15.82 -14.71
N SER A 509 11.40 15.25 -14.94
CA SER A 509 10.50 15.66 -16.03
C SER A 509 9.79 16.99 -15.78
N SER A 510 9.89 17.55 -14.58
CA SER A 510 9.20 18.78 -14.16
C SER A 510 10.16 19.94 -13.86
N VAL A 511 11.43 19.82 -14.22
CA VAL A 511 12.46 20.86 -13.96
C VAL A 511 12.08 22.20 -14.60
N GLY A 512 11.54 22.22 -15.81
CA GLY A 512 11.06 23.43 -16.46
C GLY A 512 9.96 24.13 -15.63
N LEU A 513 8.97 23.38 -15.15
CA LEU A 513 7.94 23.92 -14.27
C LEU A 513 8.54 24.43 -12.96
N LEU A 514 9.47 23.70 -12.35
CA LEU A 514 10.14 24.14 -11.13
C LEU A 514 10.82 25.49 -11.31
N GLN A 515 11.49 25.75 -12.44
CA GLN A 515 12.12 27.03 -12.72
C GLN A 515 11.10 28.16 -12.92
N VAL A 516 9.91 27.86 -13.45
CA VAL A 516 8.83 28.85 -13.60
C VAL A 516 8.22 29.23 -12.25
N ILE A 517 7.98 28.24 -11.34
CA ILE A 517 7.26 28.49 -10.07
C ILE A 517 8.18 28.74 -8.87
N LEU A 518 9.44 28.31 -8.93
CA LEU A 518 10.47 28.42 -7.87
C LEU A 518 11.84 28.72 -8.49
N PRO A 519 12.05 29.92 -9.07
CA PRO A 519 13.22 30.22 -9.92
C PRO A 519 14.57 30.17 -9.19
N ASN A 520 14.59 30.26 -7.86
CA ASN A 520 15.79 30.20 -7.03
C ASN A 520 16.03 28.83 -6.38
N ALA A 521 15.15 27.85 -6.60
CA ALA A 521 15.34 26.49 -6.14
C ALA A 521 16.63 25.86 -6.74
N LYS A 522 17.33 25.05 -5.96
CA LYS A 522 18.50 24.32 -6.42
C LYS A 522 18.07 22.96 -6.96
N ILE A 523 18.62 22.55 -8.10
CA ILE A 523 18.29 21.29 -8.76
C ILE A 523 19.56 20.47 -8.95
N ILE A 524 19.57 19.25 -8.42
CA ILE A 524 20.71 18.33 -8.43
C ILE A 524 20.27 17.06 -9.16
N ASP A 525 20.93 16.75 -10.27
CA ASP A 525 20.74 15.52 -11.02
C ASP A 525 21.69 14.43 -10.49
N ALA A 526 21.12 13.45 -9.79
CA ALA A 526 21.84 12.30 -9.27
C ALA A 526 22.05 11.27 -10.38
N ARG A 527 23.30 11.10 -10.82
CA ARG A 527 23.71 10.21 -11.91
C ARG A 527 24.50 9.02 -11.43
N ARG A 528 24.39 7.96 -12.15
CA ARG A 528 25.19 6.74 -11.97
C ARG A 528 25.38 6.06 -13.31
N HIS A 529 26.42 5.20 -13.41
CA HIS A 529 26.65 4.36 -14.59
C HIS A 529 25.32 3.71 -15.05
N PRO A 530 24.95 3.82 -16.34
CA PRO A 530 23.63 3.38 -16.84
C PRO A 530 23.28 1.96 -16.44
N LEU A 531 24.18 1.00 -16.65
CA LEU A 531 23.94 -0.41 -16.32
C LEU A 531 23.82 -0.67 -14.83
N ASP A 532 24.58 0.03 -13.96
CA ASP A 532 24.47 -0.12 -12.50
C ASP A 532 23.15 0.46 -11.97
N SER A 533 22.71 1.59 -12.51
CA SER A 533 21.42 2.21 -12.14
C SER A 533 20.25 1.33 -12.56
N CYS A 534 20.25 0.87 -13.81
CA CYS A 534 19.22 0.00 -14.37
C CYS A 534 19.17 -1.35 -13.64
N LEU A 535 20.29 -2.05 -13.48
CA LEU A 535 20.36 -3.31 -12.74
C LEU A 535 19.90 -3.12 -11.28
N GLY A 536 20.29 -2.02 -10.65
CA GLY A 536 19.85 -1.68 -9.29
C GLY A 536 18.34 -1.50 -9.18
N SER A 537 17.70 -0.97 -10.22
CA SER A 537 16.26 -0.80 -10.33
C SER A 537 15.56 -2.13 -10.66
N TYR A 538 16.09 -2.90 -11.61
CA TYR A 538 15.56 -4.22 -12.00
C TYR A 538 15.49 -5.22 -10.85
N LYS A 539 16.42 -5.15 -9.91
CA LYS A 539 16.46 -5.99 -8.70
C LYS A 539 15.60 -5.48 -7.54
N GLN A 540 14.84 -4.38 -7.72
CA GLN A 540 14.07 -3.75 -6.66
C GLN A 540 12.57 -3.84 -6.93
N LEU A 541 11.79 -4.26 -5.93
CA LEU A 541 10.33 -4.14 -5.98
C LEU A 541 9.93 -2.72 -5.54
N PHE A 542 9.31 -1.99 -6.44
CA PHE A 542 8.76 -0.66 -6.15
C PHE A 542 7.27 -0.76 -5.84
N PHE A 543 6.81 0.05 -4.91
CA PHE A 543 5.40 0.05 -4.52
C PHE A 543 4.51 0.70 -5.59
N LYS A 544 4.96 1.81 -6.19
CA LYS A 544 4.27 2.54 -7.27
C LYS A 544 5.25 3.38 -8.10
N GLY A 545 4.83 3.75 -9.30
CA GLY A 545 5.45 4.79 -10.11
C GLY A 545 6.71 4.40 -10.85
N GLN A 546 7.07 3.11 -10.88
CA GLN A 546 8.27 2.62 -11.55
C GLN A 546 7.96 1.38 -12.41
N SER A 547 6.84 1.40 -13.13
CA SER A 547 6.33 0.25 -13.90
C SER A 547 7.28 -0.23 -15.00
N PHE A 548 8.15 0.65 -15.50
CA PHE A 548 9.18 0.37 -16.50
C PHE A 548 10.35 -0.48 -15.99
N THR A 549 10.47 -0.71 -14.68
CA THR A 549 11.67 -1.35 -14.09
C THR A 549 11.67 -2.87 -14.19
N TYR A 550 10.57 -3.48 -14.61
CA TYR A 550 10.38 -4.94 -14.63
C TYR A 550 10.70 -5.62 -15.97
N ASP A 551 11.13 -4.85 -16.94
CA ASP A 551 11.57 -5.31 -18.27
C ASP A 551 12.86 -4.59 -18.68
N GLN A 552 13.80 -5.28 -19.34
CA GLN A 552 15.11 -4.71 -19.64
C GLN A 552 15.05 -3.65 -20.75
N PHE A 553 14.23 -3.89 -21.78
CA PHE A 553 14.04 -2.93 -22.88
C PHE A 553 13.34 -1.66 -22.37
N GLU A 554 12.24 -1.82 -21.63
CA GLU A 554 11.47 -0.69 -21.10
C GLU A 554 12.33 0.17 -20.15
N LEU A 555 13.11 -0.47 -19.31
CA LEU A 555 14.04 0.18 -18.38
C LEU A 555 15.15 0.95 -19.12
N GLY A 556 15.77 0.33 -20.13
CA GLY A 556 16.77 0.97 -20.97
C GLY A 556 16.19 2.16 -21.73
N HIS A 557 15.02 1.98 -22.36
CA HIS A 557 14.32 3.05 -23.07
C HIS A 557 13.96 4.23 -22.14
N TYR A 558 13.46 3.96 -20.94
CA TYR A 558 13.17 5.02 -19.97
C TYR A 558 14.43 5.77 -19.54
N TYR A 559 15.56 5.07 -19.39
CA TYR A 559 16.84 5.70 -19.10
C TYR A 559 17.29 6.64 -20.23
N LEU A 560 17.14 6.24 -21.51
CA LEU A 560 17.41 7.09 -22.66
C LEU A 560 16.54 8.35 -22.66
N GLN A 561 15.24 8.20 -22.37
CA GLN A 561 14.33 9.34 -22.29
C GLN A 561 14.69 10.29 -21.15
N TYR A 562 15.04 9.76 -19.97
CA TYR A 562 15.56 10.59 -18.87
C TYR A 562 16.80 11.38 -19.28
N ARG A 563 17.77 10.75 -19.93
CA ARG A 563 18.99 11.42 -20.40
C ARG A 563 18.67 12.55 -21.35
N ARG A 564 17.79 12.30 -22.33
CA ARG A 564 17.37 13.29 -23.33
C ARG A 564 16.71 14.53 -22.69
N ILE A 565 15.85 14.33 -21.72
CA ILE A 565 15.23 15.44 -20.98
C ILE A 565 16.27 16.21 -20.16
N MET A 566 17.17 15.53 -19.48
CA MET A 566 18.19 16.21 -18.68
C MET A 566 19.19 16.98 -19.56
N GLU A 567 19.47 16.54 -20.78
CA GLU A 567 20.25 17.28 -21.77
C GLU A 567 19.52 18.52 -22.23
N HIS A 568 18.23 18.43 -22.53
CA HIS A 568 17.40 19.57 -22.84
C HIS A 568 17.43 20.63 -21.70
N TRP A 569 17.29 20.22 -20.44
CA TRP A 569 17.37 21.17 -19.32
C TRP A 569 18.73 21.87 -19.22
N ARG A 570 19.83 21.21 -19.57
CA ARG A 570 21.14 21.86 -19.60
C ARG A 570 21.26 22.88 -20.72
N GLU A 571 20.63 22.61 -21.84
CA GLU A 571 20.62 23.53 -22.99
C GLU A 571 19.79 24.78 -22.68
N VAL A 572 18.55 24.63 -22.24
CA VAL A 572 17.62 25.75 -22.03
C VAL A 572 17.73 26.42 -20.65
N LEU A 573 18.38 25.80 -19.68
CA LEU A 573 18.59 26.30 -18.31
C LEU A 573 20.05 26.21 -17.89
N PRO A 574 21.00 26.87 -18.60
CA PRO A 574 22.42 26.73 -18.35
C PRO A 574 22.80 27.13 -16.91
N GLY A 575 23.51 26.24 -16.19
CA GLY A 575 23.97 26.46 -14.83
C GLY A 575 22.91 26.27 -13.73
N LYS A 576 21.65 25.96 -14.08
CA LYS A 576 20.56 25.72 -13.11
C LYS A 576 20.48 24.31 -12.57
N VAL A 577 21.14 23.33 -13.22
CA VAL A 577 21.17 21.92 -12.80
C VAL A 577 22.62 21.51 -12.53
N LEU A 578 22.85 20.94 -11.37
CA LEU A 578 24.15 20.36 -10.99
C LEU A 578 24.14 18.85 -11.19
N ASP A 579 25.00 18.33 -12.07
CA ASP A 579 25.22 16.89 -12.22
C ASP A 579 26.12 16.37 -11.10
N VAL A 580 25.68 15.34 -10.41
CA VAL A 580 26.46 14.63 -9.40
C VAL A 580 26.54 13.16 -9.74
N HIS A 581 27.73 12.72 -10.15
CA HIS A 581 27.99 11.33 -10.47
C HIS A 581 28.31 10.52 -9.22
N TYR A 582 27.60 9.42 -9.00
CA TYR A 582 27.78 8.53 -7.85
C TYR A 582 29.22 8.01 -7.76
N GLU A 583 29.81 7.64 -8.88
CA GLU A 583 31.18 7.14 -8.98
C GLU A 583 32.19 8.18 -8.45
N ASN A 584 32.05 9.42 -8.90
CA ASN A 584 32.91 10.51 -8.46
C ASN A 584 32.73 10.80 -6.95
N MET A 585 31.47 10.76 -6.47
CA MET A 585 31.18 10.93 -5.04
C MET A 585 31.81 9.82 -4.19
N VAL A 586 31.86 8.59 -4.70
CA VAL A 586 32.47 7.44 -4.01
C VAL A 586 34.00 7.51 -4.04
N LEU A 587 34.61 7.95 -5.16
CA LEU A 587 36.05 7.98 -5.34
C LEU A 587 36.71 9.23 -4.74
N ASP A 588 35.99 10.34 -4.68
CA ASP A 588 36.49 11.63 -4.21
C ASP A 588 35.42 12.39 -3.41
N GLN A 589 35.03 11.83 -2.28
CA GLN A 589 33.93 12.33 -1.46
C GLN A 589 34.12 13.80 -1.08
N GLU A 590 35.31 14.22 -0.64
CA GLU A 590 35.53 15.56 -0.13
C GLU A 590 35.33 16.63 -1.21
N ASN A 591 36.00 16.51 -2.36
CA ASN A 591 35.88 17.51 -3.43
C ASN A 591 34.47 17.55 -4.01
N GLN A 592 33.81 16.39 -4.16
CA GLN A 592 32.43 16.35 -4.64
C GLN A 592 31.46 16.96 -3.61
N THR A 593 31.67 16.75 -2.33
CA THR A 593 30.86 17.39 -1.27
C THR A 593 31.09 18.90 -1.26
N ARG A 594 32.33 19.39 -1.43
CA ARG A 594 32.61 20.83 -1.54
C ARG A 594 31.89 21.45 -2.72
N ARG A 595 31.95 20.83 -3.89
CA ARG A 595 31.25 21.28 -5.11
C ARG A 595 29.72 21.29 -4.92
N LEU A 596 29.18 20.31 -4.21
CA LEU A 596 27.75 20.20 -3.89
C LEU A 596 27.28 21.32 -2.97
N LEU A 597 28.04 21.59 -1.89
CA LEU A 597 27.74 22.67 -0.93
C LEU A 597 27.90 24.05 -1.58
N GLU A 598 28.95 24.28 -2.37
CA GLU A 598 29.16 25.52 -3.11
C GLU A 598 27.99 25.84 -4.04
N TYR A 599 27.51 24.85 -4.81
CA TYR A 599 26.33 25.02 -5.67
C TYR A 599 25.07 25.39 -4.89
N CYS A 600 24.88 24.80 -3.70
CA CYS A 600 23.76 25.12 -2.82
C CYS A 600 23.92 26.45 -2.09
N GLY A 601 25.10 27.11 -2.17
CA GLY A 601 25.41 28.32 -1.41
C GLY A 601 25.61 28.07 0.09
N LEU A 602 26.03 26.87 0.46
CA LEU A 602 26.21 26.44 1.85
C LEU A 602 27.67 26.52 2.26
N PRO A 603 27.98 26.96 3.48
CA PRO A 603 29.35 26.92 4.01
C PRO A 603 29.80 25.44 4.19
N TRP A 604 31.12 25.25 4.25
CA TRP A 604 31.67 23.92 4.54
C TRP A 604 31.42 23.49 5.98
N GLU A 605 30.95 22.25 6.14
CA GLU A 605 30.85 21.56 7.43
C GLU A 605 31.41 20.13 7.31
N ASP A 606 32.36 19.77 8.18
CA ASP A 606 33.01 18.45 8.20
C ASP A 606 32.02 17.29 8.45
N GLN A 607 30.89 17.58 9.06
CA GLN A 607 29.84 16.63 9.33
C GLN A 607 29.25 16.03 8.05
N CYS A 608 29.27 16.78 6.94
CA CYS A 608 28.82 16.29 5.63
C CYS A 608 29.67 15.10 5.11
N LEU A 609 30.94 14.98 5.56
CA LEU A 609 31.76 13.80 5.27
C LEU A 609 31.41 12.60 6.15
N ARG A 610 30.84 12.84 7.31
CA ARG A 610 30.37 11.81 8.26
C ARG A 610 28.86 11.65 8.24
N PHE A 611 28.25 11.77 7.06
CA PHE A 611 26.79 11.73 6.85
C PHE A 611 26.13 10.50 7.45
N TYR A 612 26.85 9.38 7.59
CA TYR A 612 26.38 8.13 8.17
C TYR A 612 26.15 8.19 9.69
N GLU A 613 26.67 9.24 10.36
CA GLU A 613 26.45 9.52 11.79
C GLU A 613 25.15 10.32 12.02
N THR A 614 24.55 10.87 10.96
CA THR A 614 23.34 11.70 11.08
C THR A 614 22.11 10.81 11.29
N GLU A 615 21.54 10.92 12.48
CA GLU A 615 20.33 10.18 12.87
C GLU A 615 19.08 10.87 12.34
N ARG A 616 18.41 10.25 11.39
CA ARG A 616 17.09 10.64 10.88
C ARG A 616 16.31 9.42 10.34
N ALA A 617 15.00 9.55 10.24
CA ALA A 617 14.19 8.57 9.54
C ALA A 617 14.47 8.63 8.03
N ILE A 618 14.77 7.47 7.42
CA ILE A 618 15.08 7.36 5.98
C ILE A 618 14.15 6.33 5.37
N ASN A 619 13.16 6.79 4.61
CA ASN A 619 12.15 5.94 4.00
C ASN A 619 12.47 5.67 2.52
N THR A 620 13.57 4.98 2.25
CA THR A 620 13.97 4.57 0.89
C THR A 620 14.54 3.16 0.88
N ALA A 621 14.61 2.55 -0.30
CA ALA A 621 15.25 1.25 -0.50
C ALA A 621 16.77 1.28 -0.23
N SER A 622 17.37 2.47 -0.06
CA SER A 622 18.80 2.68 0.20
C SER A 622 19.11 3.09 1.65
N SER A 623 18.11 3.06 2.56
CA SER A 623 18.26 3.53 3.94
C SER A 623 19.44 2.90 4.68
N GLU A 624 19.63 1.59 4.57
CA GLU A 624 20.73 0.87 5.20
C GLU A 624 22.11 1.25 4.64
N GLN A 625 22.17 1.58 3.35
CA GLN A 625 23.42 1.89 2.66
C GLN A 625 24.01 3.23 3.10
N VAL A 626 23.17 4.20 3.41
CA VAL A 626 23.61 5.55 3.80
C VAL A 626 23.82 5.69 5.32
N ARG A 627 23.64 4.63 6.10
CA ARG A 627 23.98 4.54 7.52
C ARG A 627 25.39 3.95 7.74
N GLN A 628 26.16 3.81 6.67
CA GLN A 628 27.53 3.30 6.68
C GLN A 628 28.44 4.26 5.92
N PRO A 629 29.76 4.30 6.22
CA PRO A 629 30.72 5.01 5.39
C PRO A 629 30.66 4.61 3.94
N ILE A 630 31.05 5.49 3.03
CA ILE A 630 31.10 5.20 1.59
C ILE A 630 31.96 3.97 1.33
N TYR A 631 31.49 3.11 0.43
CA TYR A 631 32.16 1.88 0.01
C TYR A 631 32.16 1.74 -1.52
N THR A 632 33.20 1.12 -2.07
CA THR A 632 33.43 1.00 -3.52
C THR A 632 32.77 -0.24 -4.15
N LYS A 633 32.31 -1.21 -3.36
CA LYS A 633 31.72 -2.49 -3.84
C LYS A 633 30.52 -2.35 -4.78
N ALA A 634 29.90 -1.20 -4.81
CA ALA A 634 28.75 -0.92 -5.65
C ALA A 634 29.14 -0.38 -7.05
N LEU A 635 30.42 -0.05 -7.27
CA LEU A 635 30.93 0.41 -8.55
C LEU A 635 31.10 -0.77 -9.51
N ASN A 636 30.64 -0.59 -10.75
CA ASN A 636 30.73 -1.60 -11.80
C ASN A 636 30.13 -2.97 -11.41
N PHE A 637 29.14 -2.97 -10.52
CA PHE A 637 28.50 -4.20 -10.03
C PHE A 637 27.77 -4.96 -11.16
N TRP A 638 27.31 -4.25 -12.18
CA TRP A 638 26.68 -4.79 -13.38
C TRP A 638 27.55 -5.84 -14.09
N ARG A 639 28.87 -5.79 -13.98
CA ARG A 639 29.80 -6.75 -14.62
C ARG A 639 29.58 -8.19 -14.14
N HIS A 640 29.10 -8.39 -12.94
CA HIS A 640 28.72 -9.72 -12.45
C HIS A 640 27.52 -10.32 -13.18
N TYR A 641 26.72 -9.48 -13.82
CA TYR A 641 25.49 -9.86 -14.52
C TYR A 641 25.57 -9.62 -16.03
N GLU A 642 26.72 -9.19 -16.58
CA GLU A 642 26.89 -8.73 -17.96
C GLU A 642 26.26 -9.68 -18.99
N ARG A 643 26.48 -11.00 -18.84
CA ARG A 643 25.93 -12.02 -19.75
C ARG A 643 24.39 -12.12 -19.75
N HIS A 644 23.75 -11.55 -18.77
CA HIS A 644 22.29 -11.54 -18.61
C HIS A 644 21.65 -10.21 -19.05
N LEU A 645 22.46 -9.18 -19.33
CA LEU A 645 22.01 -7.82 -19.61
C LEU A 645 22.04 -7.49 -21.12
N GLY A 646 22.03 -8.51 -22.01
CA GLY A 646 22.18 -8.31 -23.45
C GLY A 646 21.19 -7.31 -24.04
N GLU A 647 19.90 -7.47 -23.75
CA GLU A 647 18.84 -6.57 -24.21
C GLU A 647 18.98 -5.14 -23.65
N LEU A 648 19.35 -5.01 -22.38
CA LEU A 648 19.59 -3.71 -21.76
C LEU A 648 20.83 -3.02 -22.36
N ILE A 649 21.91 -3.78 -22.63
CA ILE A 649 23.13 -3.27 -23.25
C ILE A 649 22.85 -2.79 -24.68
N GLU A 650 22.10 -3.57 -25.46
CA GLU A 650 21.69 -3.21 -26.82
C GLU A 650 20.83 -1.92 -26.79
N THR A 651 19.87 -1.84 -25.91
CA THR A 651 18.99 -0.66 -25.77
C THR A 651 19.79 0.59 -25.38
N LEU A 652 20.76 0.47 -24.48
CA LEU A 652 21.58 1.58 -23.99
C LEU A 652 22.81 1.87 -24.83
N GLU A 653 23.06 1.14 -25.92
CA GLU A 653 24.25 1.26 -26.77
C GLU A 653 24.65 2.72 -27.10
N PRO A 654 23.71 3.63 -27.46
CA PRO A 654 24.09 5.01 -27.80
C PRO A 654 24.80 5.73 -26.66
N LEU A 655 24.33 5.54 -25.41
CA LEU A 655 24.95 6.17 -24.24
C LEU A 655 26.21 5.43 -23.78
N LEU A 656 26.24 4.12 -23.90
CA LEU A 656 27.39 3.33 -23.45
C LEU A 656 28.65 3.63 -24.32
N LYS A 657 28.48 3.97 -25.59
CA LYS A 657 29.57 4.42 -26.49
C LYS A 657 30.19 5.77 -26.11
N GLU A 658 29.43 6.61 -25.35
CA GLU A 658 29.92 7.90 -24.86
C GLU A 658 30.79 7.78 -23.59
N LEU A 659 30.75 6.60 -22.94
CA LEU A 659 31.51 6.37 -21.69
C LEU A 659 33.01 6.10 -22.04
N PRO A 660 33.93 6.32 -21.06
CA PRO A 660 35.30 5.86 -21.15
C PRO A 660 35.37 4.36 -21.45
N GLU A 661 36.35 3.93 -22.24
CA GLU A 661 36.49 2.54 -22.71
C GLU A 661 36.50 1.52 -21.54
N GLU A 662 37.12 1.88 -20.41
CA GLU A 662 37.16 1.06 -19.20
C GLU A 662 35.78 0.83 -18.57
N ASP A 663 34.83 1.73 -18.79
CA ASP A 663 33.47 1.67 -18.25
C ASP A 663 32.49 1.03 -19.24
N GLN A 664 32.89 0.80 -20.50
CA GLN A 664 32.03 0.17 -21.50
C GLN A 664 31.99 -1.37 -21.33
N PRO A 665 30.83 -1.99 -21.63
CA PRO A 665 30.75 -3.45 -21.81
C PRO A 665 31.64 -3.92 -22.96
N PRO A 666 32.28 -5.10 -22.89
CA PRO A 666 33.06 -5.67 -23.99
C PRO A 666 32.29 -5.75 -25.32
N ALA A 667 31.00 -5.98 -25.30
CA ALA A 667 30.15 -6.07 -26.47
C ALA A 667 30.01 -4.73 -27.24
N ILE A 668 30.30 -3.59 -26.61
CA ILE A 668 30.20 -2.24 -27.19
C ILE A 668 31.55 -1.73 -27.68
N ARG A 669 32.65 -2.24 -27.13
CA ARG A 669 33.99 -1.81 -27.51
C ARG A 669 34.24 -2.15 -28.98
N GLU A 670 34.73 -1.20 -29.76
CA GLU A 670 35.14 -1.46 -31.13
C GLU A 670 36.22 -2.53 -31.14
N PRO A 671 36.22 -3.47 -32.14
CA PRO A 671 37.18 -4.55 -32.25
C PRO A 671 38.59 -4.08 -32.50
#